data_0be72994e0b641721a7e4c1450d41657
#
_entry.id   0be72994e0b641721a7e4c1450d41657
#
_cell.length_a   1.000
_cell.length_b   1.000
_cell.length_c   1.000
_cell.angle_alpha   90.00
_cell.angle_beta   90.00
_cell.angle_gamma   90.00
#
_symmetry.space_group_name_H-M   'P 1'
#
loop_
_entity.id
_entity.type
_entity.pdbx_description
1 polymer ?
#
loop_
_entity_poly.entity_id
_entity_poly.type
_entity_poly.pdbx_seq_one_letter_code
_entity_poly.pdbx_strand_id
1 'polypeptide(L)'
;MKQPTGKKIFFCKSPVLPAAACSWLLWLDQVLSLSLPGPKEALPLTVWGKLQLNAGLEWRRVENHPSTCQSIPVPFCIHCIGQCTLGSIPALALGKGKTACLQRAAFHFPVPQHNLAAFSVLAGQKYSTQAAENKEEEPLHTIISNTENVKGEASKHEFQAETKKLLDIVARSLYSEKEVFIRELISNGSDALEKLRHKLTSEGKVLPEMEIHLQTDSEKGTITIQDTGIGMTQEELVSNLGTIARSGSKAFLDALQSQAEASSKIIGQFGVGFYSAFMVADKVEVYSQSAESGSPGYHWSSDGSGMFEIAEASGVRPGTKIIIHLKEECKEFANEDRVKNVVTKYSNFISFPLFLNGRRLNTLQALWMMDSKEIGEWQHEEFYRFIAQAYDKPRYTLHYKTDAPLNIRSIFYVPEMKPSMFDVSRELGSSVALYSRKILIQTKATDILPKWLRFVRGVVDSEDIPLNLSRELLQESTLIRKLRDVLQKRLIKFFIDQSKKDPEKYAKFFEDYGLFMREGIVTIAEQDVKEDIAKLLRYESSALPAGQLTSLTEYASRMQAGSRNIYYLCAPNRHLAEHSPYFEAMKKKDMEVLFCYEQFDELTLLHLREFDKKKLISVETDIVVDHYKEEKFEESRPAAERLTEKEAEELMAWMRNALGSRVTNVKVTPRLDTHPAMITVLEMGAARHFLRMQQLAKTNEERAQILQPTLEINTGHALIKKLNQLRVSQPDLAQLLLDQIYENAMIAAGLNDDPRPMVSRLNELLTKALEKH
;
A
#
# COMPACT_ATOMS: atom_id res chain seq x y z
N MET A 1 -26.70 40.94 35.66
CA MET A 1 -25.85 42.11 35.32
C MET A 1 -24.53 41.64 34.68
N LYS A 2 -24.30 42.11 33.46
CA LYS A 2 -23.05 42.14 32.70
C LYS A 2 -22.38 40.80 32.33
N GLN A 3 -22.59 40.42 31.06
CA GLN A 3 -21.64 39.62 30.24
C GLN A 3 -20.32 40.39 30.03
N PRO A 4 -19.27 39.71 29.67
CA PRO A 4 -18.42 40.20 28.58
C PRO A 4 -18.21 39.18 27.43
N THR A 5 -18.61 39.65 26.29
CA THR A 5 -17.96 39.71 24.96
C THR A 5 -17.14 38.50 24.50
N GLY A 6 -17.74 37.82 23.51
CA GLY A 6 -17.13 36.78 22.73
C GLY A 6 -16.02 37.27 21.80
N LYS A 7 -14.96 36.46 21.69
CA LYS A 7 -14.04 36.51 20.56
C LYS A 7 -14.51 35.51 19.49
N LYS A 8 -14.95 36.08 18.36
CA LYS A 8 -15.20 35.32 17.14
C LYS A 8 -13.86 34.78 16.59
N ILE A 9 -13.69 33.48 16.60
CA ILE A 9 -12.62 32.85 15.85
C ILE A 9 -13.14 32.62 14.43
N PHE A 10 -12.58 33.33 13.46
CA PHE A 10 -12.81 33.08 12.03
C PHE A 10 -12.02 31.83 11.64
N PHE A 11 -12.72 30.74 11.35
CA PHE A 11 -12.16 29.61 10.61
C PHE A 11 -12.09 29.99 9.13
N CYS A 12 -10.89 30.22 8.63
CA CYS A 12 -10.62 30.30 7.21
C CYS A 12 -10.62 28.86 6.66
N LYS A 13 -11.68 28.47 5.95
CA LYS A 13 -11.73 27.21 5.18
C LYS A 13 -10.94 27.42 3.89
N SER A 14 -9.67 27.03 3.87
CA SER A 14 -8.99 26.71 2.62
C SER A 14 -9.42 25.30 2.18
N PRO A 15 -9.80 25.09 0.92
CA PRO A 15 -10.06 23.76 0.41
C PRO A 15 -8.71 23.02 0.27
N VAL A 16 -8.43 22.10 1.19
CA VAL A 16 -7.36 21.13 1.06
C VAL A 16 -7.82 20.13 0.00
N LEU A 17 -7.20 20.15 -1.16
CA LEU A 17 -7.35 19.09 -2.16
C LEU A 17 -6.90 17.76 -1.52
N PRO A 18 -7.71 16.70 -1.59
CA PRO A 18 -7.32 15.40 -1.03
C PRO A 18 -6.05 14.89 -1.73
N ALA A 19 -5.16 14.25 -0.98
CA ALA A 19 -3.91 13.66 -1.48
C ALA A 19 -4.09 12.70 -2.68
N ALA A 20 -5.29 12.16 -2.85
CA ALA A 20 -5.71 11.39 -4.01
C ALA A 20 -5.61 12.18 -5.34
N ALA A 21 -5.90 13.48 -5.36
CA ALA A 21 -5.84 14.26 -6.59
C ALA A 21 -4.42 14.46 -7.13
N CYS A 22 -3.42 14.53 -6.24
CA CYS A 22 -2.01 14.64 -6.65
C CYS A 22 -1.46 13.32 -7.20
N SER A 23 -1.86 12.19 -6.67
CA SER A 23 -1.44 10.88 -7.20
C SER A 23 -2.07 10.58 -8.57
N TRP A 24 -3.25 11.13 -8.87
CA TRP A 24 -3.94 10.97 -10.15
C TRP A 24 -3.33 11.81 -11.28
N LEU A 25 -2.84 13.01 -11.00
CA LEU A 25 -2.14 13.82 -12.00
C LEU A 25 -0.79 13.18 -12.41
N LEU A 26 -0.10 12.58 -11.44
CA LEU A 26 1.12 11.79 -11.70
C LEU A 26 0.81 10.50 -12.48
N TRP A 27 -0.36 9.90 -12.21
CA TRP A 27 -0.82 8.73 -12.91
C TRP A 27 -1.17 9.03 -14.39
N LEU A 28 -1.81 10.17 -14.68
CA LEU A 28 -2.13 10.58 -16.05
C LEU A 28 -0.86 10.77 -16.89
N ASP A 29 0.20 11.31 -16.29
CA ASP A 29 1.50 11.48 -16.94
C ASP A 29 2.16 10.12 -17.25
N GLN A 30 2.04 9.14 -16.34
CA GLN A 30 2.52 7.78 -16.59
C GLN A 30 1.69 7.04 -17.64
N VAL A 31 0.37 7.20 -17.66
CA VAL A 31 -0.50 6.55 -18.66
C VAL A 31 -0.25 7.12 -20.07
N LEU A 32 -0.13 8.43 -20.18
CA LEU A 32 0.12 9.08 -21.48
C LEU A 32 1.54 8.82 -22.01
N SER A 33 2.52 8.66 -21.14
CA SER A 33 3.91 8.35 -21.54
C SER A 33 4.14 6.90 -21.93
N LEU A 34 3.23 5.99 -21.52
CA LEU A 34 3.40 4.54 -21.70
C LEU A 34 2.56 3.95 -22.85
N SER A 35 1.63 4.72 -23.43
CA SER A 35 0.70 4.23 -24.46
C SER A 35 1.19 4.37 -25.92
N LEU A 36 2.39 4.87 -26.15
CA LEU A 36 2.90 5.08 -27.52
C LEU A 36 4.00 4.07 -27.89
N PRO A 37 3.79 3.19 -28.86
CA PRO A 37 4.86 2.38 -29.44
C PRO A 37 5.58 3.15 -30.54
N GLY A 38 6.85 3.47 -30.34
CA GLY A 38 7.74 4.00 -31.38
C GLY A 38 8.42 5.32 -31.04
N PRO A 39 9.46 5.73 -31.79
CA PRO A 39 10.21 6.93 -31.48
C PRO A 39 9.37 8.18 -31.70
N LYS A 40 9.00 8.76 -30.57
CA LYS A 40 8.67 10.17 -30.30
C LYS A 40 8.30 11.07 -31.51
N GLU A 41 7.06 11.05 -31.90
CA GLU A 41 6.43 12.25 -32.45
C GLU A 41 5.65 12.92 -31.29
N ALA A 42 6.09 14.13 -30.97
CA ALA A 42 5.52 14.89 -29.88
C ALA A 42 4.10 15.33 -30.22
N LEU A 43 3.15 15.07 -29.32
CA LEU A 43 1.85 15.74 -29.35
C LEU A 43 2.04 17.26 -29.42
N PRO A 44 1.21 18.01 -30.19
CA PRO A 44 1.37 19.44 -30.33
C PRO A 44 1.39 20.16 -28.98
N LEU A 45 2.39 20.99 -28.76
CA LEU A 45 2.64 21.80 -27.56
C LEU A 45 1.42 22.60 -27.04
N THR A 46 0.40 22.79 -27.87
CA THR A 46 -0.85 23.50 -27.56
C THR A 46 -1.73 22.80 -26.52
N VAL A 47 -1.69 21.47 -26.40
CA VAL A 47 -2.49 20.71 -25.42
C VAL A 47 -1.88 20.82 -24.03
N TRP A 48 -0.55 20.79 -23.92
CA TRP A 48 0.15 20.93 -22.65
C TRP A 48 0.03 22.34 -22.05
N GLY A 49 0.14 23.37 -22.86
CA GLY A 49 0.00 24.75 -22.42
C GLY A 49 -1.39 25.06 -21.84
N LYS A 50 -2.44 24.47 -22.39
CA LYS A 50 -3.81 24.68 -21.90
C LYS A 50 -4.13 23.95 -20.61
N LEU A 51 -3.55 22.77 -20.40
CA LEU A 51 -3.66 22.02 -19.15
C LEU A 51 -2.94 22.72 -17.98
N GLN A 52 -1.80 23.38 -18.26
CA GLN A 52 -1.06 24.14 -17.25
C GLN A 52 -1.77 25.45 -16.83
N LEU A 53 -2.42 26.16 -17.77
CA LEU A 53 -3.12 27.41 -17.49
C LEU A 53 -4.38 27.22 -16.61
N ASN A 54 -5.07 26.11 -16.75
CA ASN A 54 -6.27 25.84 -15.95
C ASN A 54 -5.98 25.31 -14.53
N ALA A 55 -4.76 24.88 -14.25
CA ALA A 55 -4.37 24.41 -12.92
C ALA A 55 -3.79 25.51 -12.01
N GLY A 56 -3.60 26.74 -12.51
CA GLY A 56 -3.04 27.86 -11.73
C GLY A 56 -1.57 27.66 -11.30
N LEU A 57 -0.82 26.81 -12.01
CA LEU A 57 0.56 26.48 -11.74
C LEU A 57 1.46 27.04 -12.82
N GLU A 58 2.16 28.13 -12.54
CA GLU A 58 3.24 28.64 -13.41
C GLU A 58 4.52 27.81 -13.22
N TRP A 59 4.86 27.01 -14.24
CA TRP A 59 6.13 26.32 -14.31
C TRP A 59 7.13 27.16 -15.09
N ARG A 60 8.15 27.70 -14.43
CA ARG A 60 9.32 28.21 -15.13
C ARG A 60 10.15 27.04 -15.62
N ARG A 61 10.35 26.99 -16.94
CA ARG A 61 11.17 25.99 -17.64
C ARG A 61 12.62 26.15 -17.18
N VAL A 62 13.16 25.16 -16.52
CA VAL A 62 14.61 25.01 -16.33
C VAL A 62 15.06 24.07 -17.44
N GLU A 63 15.77 24.62 -18.42
CA GLU A 63 16.40 23.82 -19.46
C GLU A 63 17.63 23.14 -18.86
N ASN A 64 17.48 21.86 -18.52
CA ASN A 64 18.60 21.01 -18.17
C ASN A 64 18.94 20.07 -19.32
N HIS A 65 20.21 20.05 -19.65
CA HIS A 65 20.81 19.17 -20.66
C HIS A 65 20.50 17.68 -20.35
N PRO A 66 20.22 16.84 -21.37
CA PRO A 66 19.74 15.46 -21.18
C PRO A 66 20.74 14.47 -20.59
N SER A 67 21.99 14.88 -20.35
CA SER A 67 23.07 13.95 -19.99
C SER A 67 23.29 13.73 -18.48
N THR A 68 22.56 14.42 -17.59
CA THR A 68 22.84 14.36 -16.14
C THR A 68 21.72 13.75 -15.27
N CYS A 69 20.57 13.35 -15.85
CA CYS A 69 19.43 12.85 -15.07
C CYS A 69 19.23 11.33 -15.05
N GLN A 70 20.18 10.52 -15.52
CA GLN A 70 19.97 9.06 -15.64
C GLN A 70 20.18 8.24 -14.36
N SER A 71 20.53 8.83 -13.22
CA SER A 71 20.93 8.07 -12.03
C SER A 71 20.23 8.42 -10.71
N ILE A 72 19.13 9.19 -10.71
CA ILE A 72 18.39 9.50 -9.49
C ILE A 72 17.02 8.85 -9.53
N PRO A 73 16.65 8.04 -8.52
CA PRO A 73 15.30 7.45 -8.45
C PRO A 73 14.24 8.54 -8.34
N VAL A 74 13.30 8.52 -9.25
CA VAL A 74 12.21 9.49 -9.45
C VAL A 74 11.42 9.86 -8.18
N PRO A 75 11.21 8.99 -7.17
CA PRO A 75 10.46 9.35 -5.96
C PRO A 75 11.13 10.45 -5.11
N PHE A 76 12.45 10.54 -5.13
CA PHE A 76 13.17 11.49 -4.26
C PHE A 76 13.12 12.94 -4.76
N CYS A 77 13.08 13.13 -6.07
CA CYS A 77 13.03 14.45 -6.70
C CYS A 77 11.66 15.13 -6.52
N ILE A 78 10.57 14.35 -6.54
CA ILE A 78 9.18 14.84 -6.47
C ILE A 78 8.84 15.34 -5.06
N HIS A 79 9.33 14.68 -4.02
CA HIS A 79 9.07 15.09 -2.63
C HIS A 79 9.74 16.43 -2.28
N CYS A 80 10.94 16.67 -2.81
CA CYS A 80 11.63 17.96 -2.65
C CYS A 80 10.94 19.11 -3.39
N ILE A 81 10.41 18.85 -4.60
CA ILE A 81 9.71 19.87 -5.39
C ILE A 81 8.35 20.21 -4.77
N GLY A 82 7.62 19.24 -4.25
CA GLY A 82 6.33 19.45 -3.58
C GLY A 82 6.43 20.30 -2.32
N GLN A 83 7.52 20.19 -1.55
CA GLN A 83 7.75 21.01 -0.36
C GLN A 83 8.17 22.44 -0.68
N CYS A 84 8.83 22.67 -1.82
CA CYS A 84 9.24 24.02 -2.24
C CYS A 84 8.09 24.85 -2.83
N THR A 85 7.07 24.21 -3.41
CA THR A 85 5.94 24.90 -4.07
C THR A 85 4.80 25.29 -3.14
N LEU A 86 4.71 24.70 -1.94
CA LEU A 86 3.70 25.03 -0.92
C LEU A 86 4.04 26.28 -0.10
N GLY A 87 5.07 27.00 -0.42
CA GLY A 87 5.67 28.09 0.38
C GLY A 87 5.44 29.51 -0.10
N SER A 88 4.27 29.91 -0.58
CA SER A 88 3.93 31.32 -0.67
C SER A 88 3.34 31.82 0.69
N ILE A 89 4.20 31.95 1.68
CA ILE A 89 3.93 32.67 2.92
C ILE A 89 4.76 33.96 2.92
N PRO A 90 4.19 35.11 3.29
CA PRO A 90 4.91 36.40 3.27
C PRO A 90 6.16 36.37 4.13
N ALA A 91 7.18 37.07 3.67
CA ALA A 91 8.60 37.04 4.13
C ALA A 91 8.87 37.43 5.60
N LEU A 92 7.88 37.49 6.49
CA LEU A 92 8.02 38.03 7.84
C LEU A 92 7.97 37.01 8.99
N ALA A 93 7.87 35.69 8.72
CA ALA A 93 7.69 34.72 9.81
C ALA A 93 8.53 33.44 9.73
N LEU A 94 9.62 33.39 8.98
CA LEU A 94 10.44 32.18 8.87
C LEU A 94 11.87 32.39 9.38
N GLY A 95 11.99 32.14 10.67
CA GLY A 95 13.28 32.11 11.35
C GLY A 95 14.20 30.97 10.85
N LYS A 96 15.45 31.14 11.11
CA LYS A 96 16.68 30.40 10.77
C LYS A 96 16.67 28.88 10.51
N GLY A 97 15.51 28.22 10.51
CA GLY A 97 15.42 26.73 10.37
C GLY A 97 15.52 26.18 8.95
N LYS A 98 15.19 26.95 7.92
CA LYS A 98 15.21 26.46 6.52
C LYS A 98 16.59 26.49 5.87
N THR A 99 17.45 27.39 6.28
CA THR A 99 18.84 27.46 5.77
C THR A 99 19.68 26.27 6.24
N ALA A 100 19.42 25.76 7.44
CA ALA A 100 20.13 24.60 7.98
C ALA A 100 19.77 23.29 7.25
N CYS A 101 18.55 23.14 6.73
CA CYS A 101 18.14 21.95 5.99
C CYS A 101 18.76 21.87 4.58
N LEU A 102 18.92 23.01 3.91
CA LEU A 102 19.62 23.08 2.61
C LEU A 102 21.13 22.84 2.73
N GLN A 103 21.75 23.34 3.79
CA GLN A 103 23.18 23.09 4.05
C GLN A 103 23.48 21.64 4.41
N ARG A 104 22.59 20.94 5.16
CA ARG A 104 22.77 19.52 5.47
C ARG A 104 22.64 18.60 4.25
N ALA A 105 21.82 18.96 3.28
CA ALA A 105 21.68 18.17 2.04
C ALA A 105 22.92 18.25 1.14
N ALA A 106 23.70 19.34 1.21
CA ALA A 106 24.92 19.51 0.41
C ALA A 106 26.14 18.72 0.94
N PHE A 107 26.08 18.22 2.19
CA PHE A 107 27.24 17.57 2.82
C PHE A 107 27.36 16.07 2.65
N HIS A 108 26.45 15.40 1.89
CA HIS A 108 26.43 13.94 1.83
C HIS A 108 26.77 13.32 0.47
N PHE A 109 27.49 14.03 -0.40
CA PHE A 109 27.98 13.42 -1.64
C PHE A 109 29.51 13.47 -1.69
N PRO A 110 30.21 12.33 -1.71
CA PRO A 110 31.63 12.30 -2.02
C PRO A 110 31.83 12.60 -3.50
N VAL A 111 32.42 13.73 -3.83
CA VAL A 111 32.88 14.06 -5.18
C VAL A 111 34.24 13.37 -5.38
N PRO A 112 34.42 12.55 -6.42
CA PRO A 112 35.75 11.99 -6.72
C PRO A 112 36.71 13.11 -7.14
N GLN A 113 37.87 13.14 -6.52
CA GLN A 113 38.92 14.18 -6.68
C GLN A 113 39.68 14.13 -8.02
N HIS A 114 39.20 13.49 -9.04
CA HIS A 114 39.92 13.45 -10.32
C HIS A 114 39.05 14.08 -11.43
N ASN A 115 39.19 15.40 -11.64
CA ASN A 115 38.97 16.10 -12.92
C ASN A 115 38.75 17.61 -12.77
N LEU A 116 39.42 18.27 -11.83
CA LEU A 116 39.40 19.73 -11.74
C LEU A 116 40.48 20.43 -12.60
N ALA A 117 41.33 19.68 -13.32
CA ALA A 117 42.39 20.23 -14.15
C ALA A 117 41.99 20.57 -15.60
N ALA A 118 40.81 20.20 -16.05
CA ALA A 118 40.38 20.39 -17.46
C ALA A 118 39.52 21.63 -17.71
N PHE A 119 39.09 22.34 -16.68
CA PHE A 119 38.19 23.50 -16.84
C PHE A 119 38.85 24.87 -16.86
N SER A 120 40.19 24.97 -16.65
CA SER A 120 40.87 26.24 -16.57
C SER A 120 41.45 26.76 -17.90
N VAL A 121 41.26 26.07 -19.03
CA VAL A 121 41.87 26.42 -20.32
C VAL A 121 40.88 27.06 -21.33
N LEU A 122 39.58 27.13 -21.05
CA LEU A 122 38.56 27.65 -21.98
C LEU A 122 37.95 29.01 -21.57
N ALA A 123 38.50 29.71 -20.57
CA ALA A 123 38.00 31.04 -20.17
C ALA A 123 38.78 32.23 -20.78
N GLY A 124 39.25 32.13 -22.00
CA GLY A 124 40.06 33.10 -22.69
C GLY A 124 39.49 33.65 -23.97
N GLN A 125 38.20 34.01 -24.05
CA GLN A 125 37.75 34.91 -25.13
C GLN A 125 36.90 36.05 -24.58
N LYS A 126 37.46 37.26 -24.75
CA LYS A 126 36.87 38.53 -24.40
C LYS A 126 35.64 38.83 -25.25
N TYR A 127 34.52 39.11 -24.65
CA TYR A 127 33.49 39.97 -25.23
C TYR A 127 33.27 41.15 -24.28
N SER A 128 33.55 42.35 -24.84
CA SER A 128 33.23 43.62 -24.22
C SER A 128 31.76 43.94 -24.41
N THR A 129 31.02 44.19 -23.35
CA THR A 129 29.84 45.06 -23.35
C THR A 129 29.57 45.59 -21.95
N GLN A 130 29.69 46.89 -21.82
CA GLN A 130 28.97 47.87 -21.01
C GLN A 130 28.40 47.49 -19.65
N ALA A 131 28.92 48.21 -18.66
CA ALA A 131 28.35 48.69 -17.40
C ALA A 131 27.03 48.08 -16.92
N ALA A 132 27.13 47.28 -15.89
CA ALA A 132 26.07 47.07 -14.90
C ALA A 132 26.70 47.16 -13.50
N GLU A 133 26.01 47.86 -12.65
CA GLU A 133 26.38 48.30 -11.32
C GLU A 133 27.00 47.21 -10.46
N ASN A 134 28.16 47.51 -9.86
CA ASN A 134 28.80 46.73 -8.82
C ASN A 134 27.90 46.69 -7.57
N LYS A 135 27.24 45.54 -7.35
CA LYS A 135 26.88 45.11 -5.99
C LYS A 135 28.14 44.43 -5.44
N GLU A 136 28.78 45.05 -4.46
CA GLU A 136 29.81 44.42 -3.63
C GLU A 136 29.18 43.18 -2.97
N GLU A 137 29.57 41.98 -3.42
CA GLU A 137 29.28 40.74 -2.71
C GLU A 137 30.09 40.75 -1.42
N GLU A 138 29.41 40.74 -0.27
CA GLU A 138 30.06 40.59 1.03
C GLU A 138 30.92 39.32 1.03
N PRO A 139 32.20 39.38 1.48
CA PRO A 139 33.07 38.21 1.45
C PRO A 139 32.51 37.11 2.33
N LEU A 140 32.34 35.92 1.77
CA LEU A 140 31.90 34.71 2.48
C LEU A 140 32.88 34.43 3.63
N HIS A 141 32.41 34.59 4.85
CA HIS A 141 33.20 34.29 6.05
C HIS A 141 33.16 32.80 6.37
N THR A 142 34.29 32.10 6.23
CA THR A 142 34.44 30.69 6.63
C THR A 142 35.67 30.52 7.49
N ILE A 143 35.56 29.77 8.58
CA ILE A 143 36.68 29.38 9.45
C ILE A 143 37.14 27.92 9.14
N ILE A 144 36.42 27.22 8.21
CA ILE A 144 36.78 25.86 7.83
C ILE A 144 37.92 25.88 6.84
N SER A 145 39.05 25.31 7.24
CA SER A 145 40.25 25.14 6.42
C SER A 145 40.62 23.64 6.42
N ASN A 146 41.16 23.13 5.34
CA ASN A 146 41.63 21.74 5.23
C ASN A 146 43.15 21.70 5.37
N THR A 147 43.70 22.46 6.34
CA THR A 147 45.13 22.61 6.56
C THR A 147 45.65 21.73 7.71
N GLU A 148 44.76 21.03 8.41
CA GLU A 148 45.10 20.18 9.54
C GLU A 148 45.78 18.88 9.05
N ASN A 149 46.95 18.55 9.62
CA ASN A 149 47.68 17.32 9.39
C ASN A 149 47.93 16.63 10.72
N VAL A 150 47.70 15.30 10.75
CA VAL A 150 47.99 14.46 11.92
C VAL A 150 49.52 14.38 12.11
N LYS A 151 50.00 14.74 13.30
CA LYS A 151 51.39 14.62 13.70
C LYS A 151 51.54 13.56 14.79
N GLY A 152 52.34 12.55 14.53
CA GLY A 152 52.63 11.49 15.48
C GLY A 152 51.81 10.22 15.29
N GLU A 153 52.07 9.20 16.11
CA GLU A 153 51.36 7.94 16.10
C GLU A 153 50.02 8.04 16.79
N ALA A 154 48.98 7.43 16.21
CA ALA A 154 47.65 7.43 16.80
C ALA A 154 47.63 6.51 18.03
N SER A 155 47.24 7.05 19.20
CA SER A 155 46.96 6.26 20.39
C SER A 155 45.54 5.72 20.33
N LYS A 156 45.35 4.43 20.64
CA LYS A 156 44.04 3.78 20.74
C LYS A 156 43.51 3.96 22.19
N HIS A 157 42.29 4.48 22.31
CA HIS A 157 41.58 4.57 23.58
C HIS A 157 40.28 3.83 23.50
N GLU A 158 39.85 3.19 24.59
CA GLU A 158 38.55 2.58 24.71
C GLU A 158 37.52 3.62 25.15
N PHE A 159 36.29 3.52 24.61
CA PHE A 159 35.18 4.36 25.04
C PHE A 159 34.81 4.04 26.48
N GLN A 160 34.62 5.05 27.31
CA GLN A 160 34.12 4.93 28.67
C GLN A 160 32.61 5.26 28.70
N ALA A 161 31.84 4.58 29.56
CA ALA A 161 30.40 4.78 29.68
C ALA A 161 30.05 5.32 31.06
N GLU A 162 29.18 6.34 31.08
CA GLU A 162 28.54 6.82 32.29
C GLU A 162 27.25 5.98 32.54
N THR A 163 27.36 5.02 33.48
CA THR A 163 26.30 3.99 33.73
C THR A 163 24.96 4.63 34.08
N LYS A 164 24.94 5.70 34.87
CA LYS A 164 23.72 6.41 35.22
C LYS A 164 23.00 6.99 34.00
N LYS A 165 23.73 7.59 33.08
CA LYS A 165 23.16 8.13 31.83
C LYS A 165 22.66 7.00 30.91
N LEU A 166 23.35 5.85 30.87
CA LEU A 166 22.86 4.68 30.12
C LEU A 166 21.55 4.15 30.70
N LEU A 167 21.43 4.05 32.02
CA LEU A 167 20.17 3.67 32.68
C LEU A 167 19.05 4.67 32.37
N ASP A 168 19.34 5.98 32.41
CA ASP A 168 18.38 7.01 32.05
C ASP A 168 17.94 6.92 30.59
N ILE A 169 18.83 6.61 29.65
CA ILE A 169 18.50 6.39 28.24
C ILE A 169 17.58 5.19 28.08
N VAL A 170 17.90 4.06 28.70
CA VAL A 170 17.07 2.84 28.65
C VAL A 170 15.71 3.09 29.30
N ALA A 171 15.68 3.75 30.45
CA ALA A 171 14.46 4.00 31.20
C ALA A 171 13.54 5.08 30.58
N ARG A 172 14.07 6.03 29.80
CA ARG A 172 13.27 7.18 29.32
C ARG A 172 13.16 7.32 27.80
N SER A 173 14.02 6.66 27.04
CA SER A 173 14.16 6.91 25.60
C SER A 173 14.10 5.66 24.72
N LEU A 174 14.29 4.47 25.31
CA LEU A 174 14.36 3.24 24.53
C LEU A 174 12.96 2.73 24.13
N TYR A 175 12.00 2.85 25.04
CA TYR A 175 10.63 2.35 24.85
C TYR A 175 9.65 3.52 24.76
N SER A 176 8.71 3.45 23.81
CA SER A 176 7.66 4.46 23.64
C SER A 176 6.53 4.31 24.68
N GLU A 177 6.23 3.08 25.10
CA GLU A 177 5.14 2.76 26.03
C GLU A 177 5.69 2.19 27.35
N LYS A 178 5.31 2.78 28.49
CA LYS A 178 5.77 2.32 29.80
C LYS A 178 5.35 0.88 30.10
N GLU A 179 4.16 0.46 29.64
CA GLU A 179 3.59 -0.87 29.92
C GLU A 179 4.45 -2.05 29.44
N VAL A 180 5.41 -1.82 28.54
CA VAL A 180 6.26 -2.88 27.99
C VAL A 180 7.21 -3.51 29.00
N PHE A 181 7.43 -2.88 30.18
CA PHE A 181 8.24 -3.49 31.24
C PHE A 181 7.66 -4.85 31.66
N ILE A 182 6.33 -4.99 31.70
CA ILE A 182 5.67 -6.27 32.01
C ILE A 182 6.04 -7.31 30.97
N ARG A 183 5.99 -6.98 29.69
CA ARG A 183 6.40 -7.85 28.58
C ARG A 183 7.85 -8.31 28.72
N GLU A 184 8.75 -7.41 29.00
CA GLU A 184 10.18 -7.71 29.09
C GLU A 184 10.49 -8.62 30.30
N LEU A 185 9.89 -8.36 31.46
CA LEU A 185 10.12 -9.18 32.65
C LEU A 185 9.49 -10.58 32.52
N ILE A 186 8.29 -10.69 31.95
CA ILE A 186 7.68 -11.98 31.63
C ILE A 186 8.54 -12.76 30.61
N SER A 187 9.11 -12.09 29.61
CA SER A 187 10.02 -12.70 28.64
C SER A 187 11.29 -13.25 29.31
N ASN A 188 11.85 -12.51 30.27
CA ASN A 188 13.01 -12.97 31.05
C ASN A 188 12.66 -14.18 31.92
N GLY A 189 11.48 -14.21 32.57
CA GLY A 189 10.98 -15.37 33.32
C GLY A 189 10.78 -16.59 32.42
N SER A 190 10.22 -16.39 31.20
CA SER A 190 10.11 -17.45 30.20
C SER A 190 11.47 -18.03 29.79
N ASP A 191 12.47 -17.17 29.60
CA ASP A 191 13.84 -17.61 29.27
C ASP A 191 14.49 -18.39 30.43
N ALA A 192 14.25 -17.96 31.68
CA ALA A 192 14.75 -18.66 32.85
C ALA A 192 14.15 -20.08 32.97
N LEU A 193 12.86 -20.22 32.65
CA LEU A 193 12.16 -21.52 32.62
C LEU A 193 12.68 -22.41 31.46
N GLU A 194 12.92 -21.89 30.28
CA GLU A 194 13.47 -22.64 29.15
C GLU A 194 14.90 -23.13 29.44
N LYS A 195 15.73 -22.32 30.08
CA LYS A 195 17.08 -22.72 30.54
C LYS A 195 17.01 -23.84 31.53
N LEU A 196 16.10 -23.74 32.51
CA LEU A 196 15.88 -24.82 33.51
C LEU A 196 15.41 -26.11 32.83
N ARG A 197 14.42 -25.98 31.93
CA ARG A 197 13.90 -27.14 31.18
C ARG A 197 15.02 -27.84 30.37
N HIS A 198 15.83 -27.07 29.69
CA HIS A 198 16.95 -27.60 28.92
C HIS A 198 17.98 -28.32 29.80
N LYS A 199 18.38 -27.70 30.94
CA LYS A 199 19.31 -28.28 31.93
C LYS A 199 18.79 -29.60 32.46
N LEU A 200 17.54 -29.63 32.96
CA LEU A 200 16.95 -30.84 33.56
C LEU A 200 16.70 -31.95 32.52
N THR A 201 16.29 -31.57 31.30
CA THR A 201 16.12 -32.55 30.20
C THR A 201 17.45 -33.18 29.80
N SER A 202 18.54 -32.40 29.73
CA SER A 202 19.87 -32.92 29.44
C SER A 202 20.42 -33.82 30.54
N GLU A 203 20.02 -33.57 31.76
CA GLU A 203 20.39 -34.41 32.96
C GLU A 203 19.43 -35.59 33.17
N GLY A 204 18.40 -35.75 32.35
CA GLY A 204 17.41 -36.83 32.49
C GLY A 204 16.54 -36.73 33.78
N LYS A 205 16.44 -35.55 34.37
CA LYS A 205 15.67 -35.28 35.58
C LYS A 205 14.20 -34.95 35.28
N VAL A 206 13.33 -35.22 36.24
CA VAL A 206 11.90 -34.87 36.18
C VAL A 206 11.76 -33.36 36.22
N LEU A 207 10.90 -32.82 35.32
CA LEU A 207 10.61 -31.39 35.27
C LEU A 207 9.69 -30.99 36.43
N PRO A 208 10.02 -29.95 37.21
CA PRO A 208 9.14 -29.38 38.22
C PRO A 208 8.00 -28.59 37.55
N GLU A 209 7.06 -28.06 38.35
CA GLU A 209 6.09 -27.10 37.88
C GLU A 209 6.80 -25.83 37.42
N MET A 210 6.61 -25.50 36.16
CA MET A 210 7.25 -24.37 35.47
C MET A 210 6.21 -23.31 35.17
N GLU A 211 6.22 -22.20 35.92
CA GLU A 211 5.16 -21.19 35.87
C GLU A 211 5.70 -19.78 36.18
N ILE A 212 4.92 -18.77 35.78
CA ILE A 212 5.19 -17.36 36.05
C ILE A 212 3.98 -16.78 36.78
N HIS A 213 4.23 -16.10 37.89
CA HIS A 213 3.21 -15.46 38.72
C HIS A 213 3.39 -13.94 38.75
N LEU A 214 2.29 -13.22 38.57
CA LEU A 214 2.19 -11.78 38.82
C LEU A 214 1.26 -11.52 40.00
N GLN A 215 1.63 -10.58 40.84
CA GLN A 215 0.80 -10.13 41.94
C GLN A 215 0.80 -8.61 42.00
N THR A 216 -0.38 -8.01 42.12
CA THR A 216 -0.57 -6.56 42.29
C THR A 216 -0.99 -6.23 43.71
N ASP A 217 -0.46 -5.15 44.27
CA ASP A 217 -0.82 -4.63 45.58
C ASP A 217 -1.02 -3.12 45.50
N SER A 218 -2.29 -2.73 45.44
CA SER A 218 -2.67 -1.31 45.30
C SER A 218 -2.39 -0.48 46.53
N GLU A 219 -2.38 -1.10 47.75
CA GLU A 219 -2.11 -0.40 49.00
C GLU A 219 -0.65 -0.05 49.16
N LYS A 220 0.23 -1.00 48.79
CA LYS A 220 1.68 -0.78 48.82
C LYS A 220 2.20 -0.10 47.55
N GLY A 221 1.39 0.00 46.50
CA GLY A 221 1.83 0.53 45.18
C GLY A 221 2.90 -0.35 44.53
N THR A 222 2.75 -1.69 44.61
CA THR A 222 3.75 -2.62 44.07
C THR A 222 3.17 -3.59 43.07
N ILE A 223 4.00 -4.02 42.12
CA ILE A 223 3.77 -5.21 41.30
C ILE A 223 4.93 -6.18 41.48
N THR A 224 4.61 -7.45 41.70
CA THR A 224 5.59 -8.53 41.85
C THR A 224 5.48 -9.50 40.69
N ILE A 225 6.62 -9.89 40.12
CA ILE A 225 6.71 -10.91 39.07
C ILE A 225 7.68 -11.99 39.56
N GLN A 226 7.23 -13.24 39.56
CA GLN A 226 8.03 -14.38 40.02
C GLN A 226 7.96 -15.53 39.03
N ASP A 227 9.10 -16.11 38.70
CA ASP A 227 9.24 -17.35 37.92
C ASP A 227 9.81 -18.48 38.78
N THR A 228 9.57 -19.72 38.35
CA THR A 228 10.15 -20.94 38.91
C THR A 228 11.30 -21.45 38.05
N GLY A 229 12.06 -20.54 37.43
CA GLY A 229 13.13 -20.87 36.49
C GLY A 229 14.46 -21.25 37.11
N ILE A 230 15.52 -21.14 36.36
CA ILE A 230 16.88 -21.57 36.76
C ILE A 230 17.44 -20.75 37.94
N GLY A 231 16.95 -19.53 38.17
CA GLY A 231 17.47 -18.61 39.18
C GLY A 231 18.88 -18.12 38.86
N MET A 232 19.51 -17.48 39.86
CA MET A 232 20.87 -16.91 39.74
C MET A 232 21.69 -17.08 41.00
N THR A 233 22.99 -17.33 40.86
CA THR A 233 24.00 -17.21 41.93
C THR A 233 24.32 -15.76 42.20
N GLN A 234 25.14 -15.48 43.24
CA GLN A 234 25.63 -14.10 43.50
C GLN A 234 26.43 -13.53 42.33
N GLU A 235 27.34 -14.32 41.77
CA GLU A 235 28.17 -13.94 40.63
C GLU A 235 27.32 -13.67 39.39
N GLU A 236 26.27 -14.47 39.16
CA GLU A 236 25.33 -14.26 38.07
C GLU A 236 24.47 -13.02 38.27
N LEU A 237 24.03 -12.70 39.51
CA LEU A 237 23.34 -11.45 39.83
C LEU A 237 24.21 -10.24 39.52
N VAL A 238 25.48 -10.24 39.98
CA VAL A 238 26.43 -9.17 39.65
C VAL A 238 26.66 -9.06 38.16
N SER A 239 26.83 -10.17 37.48
CA SER A 239 27.15 -10.24 36.07
C SER A 239 25.95 -9.82 35.18
N ASN A 240 24.75 -10.35 35.44
CA ASN A 240 23.59 -10.19 34.59
C ASN A 240 22.77 -8.92 34.90
N LEU A 241 22.69 -8.51 36.16
CA LEU A 241 21.95 -7.31 36.57
C LEU A 241 22.86 -6.10 36.83
N GLY A 242 24.16 -6.32 37.04
CA GLY A 242 25.12 -5.23 37.25
C GLY A 242 25.81 -4.73 35.97
N THR A 243 25.62 -5.41 34.82
CA THR A 243 26.21 -5.01 33.54
C THR A 243 25.16 -4.75 32.49
N ILE A 244 24.98 -3.48 32.10
CA ILE A 244 24.02 -3.08 31.07
C ILE A 244 24.41 -3.68 29.70
N ALA A 245 23.40 -4.14 28.94
CA ALA A 245 23.54 -4.80 27.64
C ALA A 245 24.26 -6.17 27.67
N ARG A 246 24.43 -6.76 28.86
CA ARG A 246 24.86 -8.13 29.00
C ARG A 246 23.64 -9.07 29.11
N SER A 247 23.57 -10.04 28.21
CA SER A 247 22.48 -11.02 28.21
C SER A 247 22.98 -12.40 28.59
N GLY A 248 22.55 -12.90 29.77
CA GLY A 248 22.79 -14.29 30.17
C GLY A 248 22.04 -15.30 29.26
N SER A 249 20.99 -14.88 28.58
CA SER A 249 20.28 -15.67 27.58
C SER A 249 21.09 -15.79 26.29
N LYS A 250 21.79 -14.73 25.88
CA LYS A 250 22.69 -14.77 24.70
C LYS A 250 23.88 -15.69 24.96
N ALA A 251 24.51 -15.58 26.13
CA ALA A 251 25.62 -16.48 26.50
C ALA A 251 25.18 -17.97 26.48
N PHE A 252 23.97 -18.25 26.90
CA PHE A 252 23.37 -19.59 26.83
C PHE A 252 23.12 -20.02 25.37
N LEU A 253 22.62 -19.12 24.50
CA LEU A 253 22.46 -19.38 23.08
C LEU A 253 23.79 -19.68 22.36
N ASP A 254 24.82 -18.91 22.68
CA ASP A 254 26.17 -19.08 22.12
C ASP A 254 26.76 -20.45 22.53
N ALA A 255 26.43 -20.92 23.73
CA ALA A 255 26.81 -22.26 24.19
C ALA A 255 26.03 -23.41 23.50
N LEU A 256 24.83 -23.12 23.00
CA LEU A 256 23.93 -24.08 22.32
C LEU A 256 24.10 -24.13 20.79
N GLN A 257 25.16 -23.59 20.21
CA GLN A 257 25.35 -23.43 18.75
C GLN A 257 25.08 -24.68 17.88
N SER A 258 25.01 -25.87 18.48
CA SER A 258 24.71 -27.13 17.81
C SER A 258 23.24 -27.58 17.91
N GLN A 259 22.38 -26.92 18.68
CA GLN A 259 21.00 -27.32 18.96
C GLN A 259 19.98 -26.23 18.56
N ALA A 260 19.65 -26.16 17.26
CA ALA A 260 18.77 -25.16 16.69
C ALA A 260 17.37 -25.10 17.38
N GLU A 261 16.84 -26.23 17.83
CA GLU A 261 15.51 -26.32 18.44
C GLU A 261 15.43 -25.69 19.84
N ALA A 262 16.50 -25.74 20.62
CA ALA A 262 16.57 -25.10 21.93
C ALA A 262 16.81 -23.59 21.81
N SER A 263 17.57 -23.17 20.80
CA SER A 263 17.89 -21.75 20.55
C SER A 263 16.67 -20.95 20.09
N SER A 264 15.72 -21.59 19.39
CA SER A 264 14.51 -20.90 18.88
C SER A 264 13.53 -20.45 19.96
N LYS A 265 13.63 -20.98 21.18
CA LYS A 265 12.72 -20.72 22.28
C LYS A 265 13.14 -19.57 23.20
N ILE A 266 14.39 -19.13 23.11
CA ILE A 266 14.92 -18.03 23.95
C ILE A 266 14.55 -16.68 23.33
N ILE A 267 13.98 -15.78 24.14
CA ILE A 267 13.42 -14.50 23.72
C ILE A 267 14.44 -13.35 23.91
N GLY A 268 15.10 -13.30 25.07
CA GLY A 268 15.95 -12.18 25.51
C GLY A 268 17.38 -12.24 24.98
N GLN A 269 17.69 -11.39 23.99
CA GLN A 269 19.01 -11.37 23.35
C GLN A 269 19.83 -10.11 23.65
N PHE A 270 19.20 -9.01 24.05
CA PHE A 270 19.81 -7.68 24.09
C PHE A 270 20.38 -7.28 25.46
N GLY A 271 19.92 -7.90 26.56
CA GLY A 271 20.39 -7.59 27.91
C GLY A 271 19.97 -6.21 28.44
N VAL A 272 18.92 -5.62 27.88
CA VAL A 272 18.37 -4.32 28.31
C VAL A 272 16.97 -4.41 28.90
N GLY A 273 16.24 -5.51 28.66
CA GLY A 273 14.82 -5.65 29.04
C GLY A 273 14.55 -5.52 30.53
N PHE A 274 15.44 -6.02 31.40
CA PHE A 274 15.32 -5.90 32.87
C PHE A 274 15.24 -4.44 33.32
N TYR A 275 16.05 -3.56 32.73
CA TYR A 275 16.13 -2.16 33.15
C TYR A 275 14.89 -1.34 32.75
N SER A 276 13.99 -1.90 31.94
CA SER A 276 12.69 -1.29 31.66
C SER A 276 11.85 -1.12 32.94
N ALA A 277 12.10 -1.91 33.99
CA ALA A 277 11.47 -1.75 35.30
C ALA A 277 11.68 -0.34 35.88
N PHE A 278 12.83 0.30 35.66
CA PHE A 278 13.12 1.64 36.16
C PHE A 278 12.34 2.77 35.44
N MET A 279 11.65 2.45 34.34
CA MET A 279 10.70 3.41 33.75
C MET A 279 9.56 3.72 34.74
N VAL A 280 9.11 2.71 35.50
CA VAL A 280 7.93 2.77 36.35
C VAL A 280 8.24 2.67 37.84
N ALA A 281 9.48 2.30 38.23
CA ALA A 281 9.88 2.03 39.61
C ALA A 281 10.73 3.16 40.21
N ASP A 282 10.47 3.46 41.48
CA ASP A 282 11.37 4.18 42.37
C ASP A 282 12.42 3.26 42.96
N LYS A 283 12.08 1.98 43.18
CA LYS A 283 12.96 0.91 43.69
C LYS A 283 12.60 -0.42 43.09
N VAL A 284 13.60 -1.22 42.74
CA VAL A 284 13.46 -2.60 42.29
C VAL A 284 14.21 -3.51 43.25
N GLU A 285 13.51 -4.56 43.76
CA GLU A 285 14.10 -5.60 44.58
C GLU A 285 14.01 -6.95 43.84
N VAL A 286 15.07 -7.73 43.89
CA VAL A 286 15.15 -9.05 43.26
C VAL A 286 15.57 -10.08 44.30
N TYR A 287 14.77 -11.12 44.48
CA TYR A 287 15.13 -12.30 45.27
C TYR A 287 15.38 -13.43 44.27
N SER A 288 16.55 -14.07 44.33
CA SER A 288 16.87 -15.16 43.43
C SER A 288 17.65 -16.26 44.15
N GLN A 289 17.34 -17.51 43.76
CA GLN A 289 18.07 -18.69 44.20
C GLN A 289 18.29 -19.60 43.01
N SER A 290 19.54 -19.98 42.77
CA SER A 290 19.87 -20.93 41.70
C SER A 290 19.21 -22.28 41.92
N ALA A 291 18.74 -22.93 40.87
CA ALA A 291 18.20 -24.29 40.91
C ALA A 291 19.28 -25.37 41.21
N GLU A 292 20.53 -25.00 41.41
CA GLU A 292 21.57 -25.92 41.87
C GLU A 292 21.41 -26.28 43.33
N SER A 293 21.54 -27.58 43.61
CA SER A 293 21.33 -28.10 44.97
C SER A 293 22.29 -27.45 45.95
N GLY A 294 21.76 -26.89 47.03
CA GLY A 294 22.55 -26.25 48.11
C GLY A 294 22.94 -24.81 47.84
N SER A 295 22.48 -24.18 46.75
CA SER A 295 22.70 -22.78 46.46
C SER A 295 21.98 -21.89 47.47
N PRO A 296 22.64 -20.87 48.07
CA PRO A 296 21.97 -19.91 48.95
C PRO A 296 21.06 -18.97 48.15
N GLY A 297 20.06 -18.39 48.83
CA GLY A 297 19.25 -17.33 48.25
C GLY A 297 19.90 -15.96 48.45
N TYR A 298 19.64 -15.05 47.50
CA TYR A 298 20.17 -13.69 47.50
C TYR A 298 19.06 -12.66 47.31
N HIS A 299 19.25 -11.50 47.94
CA HIS A 299 18.51 -10.27 47.72
C HIS A 299 19.38 -9.24 47.03
N TRP A 300 18.91 -8.72 45.90
CA TRP A 300 19.50 -7.61 45.14
C TRP A 300 18.54 -6.43 45.19
N SER A 301 19.02 -5.21 45.35
CA SER A 301 18.18 -4.01 45.27
C SER A 301 18.89 -2.83 44.64
N SER A 302 18.12 -1.99 43.93
CA SER A 302 18.58 -0.73 43.32
C SER A 302 17.43 0.27 43.18
N ASP A 303 17.78 1.55 43.28
CA ASP A 303 16.91 2.69 42.97
C ASP A 303 17.16 3.27 41.58
N GLY A 304 18.01 2.64 40.75
CA GLY A 304 18.39 3.12 39.44
C GLY A 304 19.40 4.27 39.43
N SER A 305 19.98 4.61 40.60
CA SER A 305 21.00 5.68 40.70
C SER A 305 22.37 5.30 40.11
N GLY A 306 22.52 4.05 39.64
CA GLY A 306 23.76 3.47 39.12
C GLY A 306 24.51 2.60 40.13
N MET A 307 23.94 2.40 41.31
CA MET A 307 24.43 1.48 42.36
C MET A 307 23.39 0.43 42.68
N PHE A 308 23.83 -0.69 43.18
CA PHE A 308 22.98 -1.78 43.66
C PHE A 308 23.62 -2.44 44.87
N GLU A 309 22.79 -3.09 45.70
CA GLU A 309 23.20 -3.81 46.91
C GLU A 309 22.83 -5.30 46.76
N ILE A 310 23.69 -6.19 47.27
CA ILE A 310 23.40 -7.63 47.32
C ILE A 310 23.69 -8.14 48.74
N ALA A 311 22.76 -8.97 49.27
CA ALA A 311 22.92 -9.65 50.52
C ALA A 311 22.36 -11.08 50.42
N GLU A 312 22.87 -11.99 51.24
CA GLU A 312 22.22 -13.31 51.41
C GLU A 312 20.84 -13.15 52.02
N ALA A 313 19.90 -13.98 51.56
CA ALA A 313 18.51 -13.97 52.01
C ALA A 313 18.01 -15.39 52.30
N SER A 314 17.31 -15.54 53.42
CA SER A 314 16.68 -16.80 53.79
C SER A 314 15.24 -16.90 53.30
N GLY A 315 14.75 -18.14 53.05
CA GLY A 315 13.37 -18.37 52.62
C GLY A 315 13.10 -18.07 51.16
N VAL A 316 14.13 -17.82 50.35
CA VAL A 316 14.04 -17.65 48.89
C VAL A 316 13.79 -19.02 48.26
N ARG A 317 12.88 -19.08 47.26
CA ARG A 317 12.61 -20.31 46.48
C ARG A 317 13.47 -20.31 45.23
N PRO A 318 13.84 -21.50 44.69
CA PRO A 318 14.49 -21.59 43.40
C PRO A 318 13.69 -20.82 42.30
N GLY A 319 14.40 -20.05 41.48
CA GLY A 319 13.83 -19.12 40.52
C GLY A 319 14.13 -17.66 40.86
N THR A 320 13.35 -16.73 40.31
CA THR A 320 13.57 -15.30 40.52
C THR A 320 12.25 -14.59 40.81
N LYS A 321 12.24 -13.76 41.86
CA LYS A 321 11.13 -12.88 42.22
C LYS A 321 11.58 -11.43 42.16
N ILE A 322 10.86 -10.61 41.42
CA ILE A 322 11.11 -9.19 41.22
C ILE A 322 9.96 -8.40 41.81
N ILE A 323 10.25 -7.51 42.77
CA ILE A 323 9.30 -6.59 43.38
C ILE A 323 9.60 -5.18 42.87
N ILE A 324 8.60 -4.54 42.30
CA ILE A 324 8.69 -3.22 41.69
C ILE A 324 7.88 -2.26 42.54
N HIS A 325 8.54 -1.32 43.21
CA HIS A 325 7.93 -0.21 43.93
C HIS A 325 7.60 0.88 42.95
N LEU A 326 6.33 1.05 42.62
CA LEU A 326 5.88 1.92 41.53
C LEU A 326 5.96 3.41 41.94
N LYS A 327 6.44 4.23 41.02
CA LYS A 327 6.33 5.68 41.07
C LYS A 327 4.87 6.11 41.23
N GLU A 328 4.66 7.25 41.86
CA GLU A 328 3.31 7.80 42.05
C GLU A 328 2.52 7.91 40.72
N GLU A 329 3.16 8.37 39.69
CA GLU A 329 2.58 8.49 38.35
C GLU A 329 2.34 7.16 37.60
N CYS A 330 2.82 6.05 38.14
CA CYS A 330 2.75 4.72 37.53
C CYS A 330 1.92 3.72 38.36
N LYS A 331 1.19 4.18 39.38
CA LYS A 331 0.35 3.33 40.25
C LYS A 331 -0.78 2.62 39.53
N GLU A 332 -1.08 3.01 38.27
CA GLU A 332 -2.00 2.26 37.39
C GLU A 332 -1.60 0.78 37.25
N PHE A 333 -0.31 0.46 37.30
CA PHE A 333 0.20 -0.90 37.19
C PHE A 333 0.10 -1.72 38.52
N ALA A 334 -0.37 -1.11 39.60
CA ALA A 334 -0.81 -1.85 40.80
C ALA A 334 -2.27 -2.34 40.68
N ASN A 335 -2.97 -1.99 39.58
CA ASN A 335 -4.34 -2.44 39.33
C ASN A 335 -4.36 -3.74 38.50
N GLU A 336 -5.16 -4.73 38.95
CA GLU A 336 -5.27 -6.04 38.30
C GLU A 336 -5.74 -5.96 36.85
N ASP A 337 -6.80 -5.17 36.58
CA ASP A 337 -7.36 -5.07 35.23
C ASP A 337 -6.37 -4.45 34.21
N ARG A 338 -5.60 -3.45 34.68
CA ARG A 338 -4.56 -2.83 33.84
C ARG A 338 -3.47 -3.84 33.47
N VAL A 339 -2.96 -4.57 34.45
CA VAL A 339 -1.94 -5.59 34.25
C VAL A 339 -2.48 -6.73 33.39
N LYS A 340 -3.71 -7.19 33.60
CA LYS A 340 -4.38 -8.20 32.81
C LYS A 340 -4.44 -7.79 31.32
N ASN A 341 -4.84 -6.55 31.04
CA ASN A 341 -4.90 -6.04 29.66
C ASN A 341 -3.52 -6.04 28.99
N VAL A 342 -2.47 -5.63 29.69
CA VAL A 342 -1.10 -5.62 29.19
C VAL A 342 -0.60 -7.06 28.91
N VAL A 343 -0.81 -7.97 29.84
CA VAL A 343 -0.42 -9.39 29.70
C VAL A 343 -1.16 -10.03 28.51
N THR A 344 -2.46 -9.81 28.40
CA THR A 344 -3.28 -10.34 27.30
C THR A 344 -2.82 -9.78 25.95
N LYS A 345 -2.41 -8.52 25.92
CA LYS A 345 -1.92 -7.86 24.69
C LYS A 345 -0.58 -8.45 24.21
N TYR A 346 0.41 -8.55 25.09
CA TYR A 346 1.78 -8.85 24.69
C TYR A 346 2.24 -10.28 24.92
N SER A 347 1.74 -10.95 25.96
CA SER A 347 2.32 -12.18 26.51
C SER A 347 1.34 -13.36 26.57
N ASN A 348 0.19 -13.26 25.91
CA ASN A 348 -0.87 -14.27 26.00
C ASN A 348 -0.46 -15.66 25.48
N PHE A 349 0.52 -15.73 24.59
CA PHE A 349 0.95 -16.96 23.90
C PHE A 349 2.27 -17.54 24.40
N ILE A 350 2.74 -17.08 25.55
CA ILE A 350 3.93 -17.67 26.20
C ILE A 350 3.69 -19.13 26.51
N SER A 351 4.77 -19.94 26.40
CA SER A 351 4.69 -21.40 26.50
C SER A 351 4.39 -21.92 27.90
N PHE A 352 4.59 -21.09 28.94
CA PHE A 352 4.42 -21.47 30.34
C PHE A 352 3.13 -20.89 30.92
N PRO A 353 2.50 -21.58 31.90
CA PRO A 353 1.38 -21.05 32.64
C PRO A 353 1.71 -19.70 33.27
N LEU A 354 0.83 -18.72 33.06
CA LEU A 354 0.97 -17.38 33.60
C LEU A 354 -0.24 -17.03 34.49
N PHE A 355 0.04 -16.64 35.71
CA PHE A 355 -0.97 -16.36 36.71
C PHE A 355 -0.92 -14.88 37.14
N LEU A 356 -2.07 -14.26 37.32
CA LEU A 356 -2.23 -12.96 37.96
C LEU A 356 -3.11 -13.09 39.19
N ASN A 357 -2.60 -12.71 40.34
CA ASN A 357 -3.28 -12.84 41.65
C ASN A 357 -3.88 -14.25 41.86
N GLY A 358 -3.14 -15.30 41.47
CA GLY A 358 -3.53 -16.69 41.55
C GLY A 358 -4.48 -17.20 40.47
N ARG A 359 -4.90 -16.35 39.51
CA ARG A 359 -5.77 -16.73 38.38
C ARG A 359 -4.96 -16.89 37.10
N ARG A 360 -5.12 -18.02 36.42
CA ARG A 360 -4.45 -18.25 35.14
C ARG A 360 -4.99 -17.31 34.06
N LEU A 361 -4.09 -16.65 33.33
CA LEU A 361 -4.42 -15.70 32.28
C LEU A 361 -4.33 -16.29 30.86
N ASN A 362 -3.23 -16.96 30.55
CA ASN A 362 -2.97 -17.45 29.20
C ASN A 362 -3.65 -18.80 28.95
N THR A 363 -4.90 -18.73 28.48
CA THR A 363 -5.71 -19.93 28.17
C THR A 363 -5.72 -20.25 26.68
N LEU A 364 -5.43 -19.26 25.81
CA LEU A 364 -5.41 -19.44 24.37
C LEU A 364 -4.10 -20.06 23.90
N GLN A 365 -4.22 -21.00 22.97
CA GLN A 365 -3.06 -21.64 22.35
C GLN A 365 -2.59 -20.85 21.14
N ALA A 366 -1.29 -20.83 20.86
CA ALA A 366 -0.69 -20.27 19.67
C ALA A 366 -0.96 -21.20 18.46
N LEU A 367 -2.14 -21.10 17.85
CA LEU A 367 -2.58 -22.01 16.79
C LEU A 367 -1.62 -22.04 15.59
N TRP A 368 -0.91 -20.96 15.32
CA TRP A 368 0.08 -20.90 14.22
C TRP A 368 1.31 -21.78 14.45
N MET A 369 1.52 -22.25 15.70
CA MET A 369 2.60 -23.19 16.06
C MET A 369 2.18 -24.64 15.98
N MET A 370 0.86 -24.94 16.04
CA MET A 370 0.30 -26.29 16.02
C MET A 370 0.28 -26.89 14.60
N ASP A 371 0.13 -28.19 14.48
CA ASP A 371 -0.17 -28.81 13.18
C ASP A 371 -1.61 -28.44 12.77
N SER A 372 -1.79 -28.03 11.51
CA SER A 372 -3.10 -27.64 10.98
C SER A 372 -4.15 -28.75 11.02
N LYS A 373 -3.74 -30.03 11.08
CA LYS A 373 -4.63 -31.19 11.16
C LYS A 373 -5.21 -31.40 12.56
N GLU A 374 -4.54 -30.87 13.57
CA GLU A 374 -4.93 -30.99 14.99
C GLU A 374 -5.87 -29.86 15.44
N ILE A 375 -6.05 -28.84 14.60
CA ILE A 375 -6.85 -27.65 14.93
C ILE A 375 -8.27 -27.84 14.43
N GLY A 376 -9.23 -27.85 15.35
CA GLY A 376 -10.66 -27.89 15.04
C GLY A 376 -11.20 -26.55 14.53
N GLU A 377 -12.33 -26.59 13.80
CA GLU A 377 -12.96 -25.39 13.25
C GLU A 377 -13.36 -24.40 14.35
N TRP A 378 -13.86 -24.89 15.50
CA TRP A 378 -14.24 -24.04 16.62
C TRP A 378 -13.03 -23.27 17.21
N GLN A 379 -11.82 -23.88 17.23
CA GLN A 379 -10.60 -23.22 17.70
C GLN A 379 -10.19 -22.09 16.71
N HIS A 380 -10.36 -22.31 15.41
CA HIS A 380 -10.15 -21.27 14.41
C HIS A 380 -11.13 -20.10 14.57
N GLU A 381 -12.42 -20.39 14.85
CA GLU A 381 -13.42 -19.33 15.08
C GLU A 381 -13.11 -18.51 16.34
N GLU A 382 -12.79 -19.18 17.46
CA GLU A 382 -12.43 -18.51 18.71
C GLU A 382 -11.17 -17.64 18.54
N PHE A 383 -10.14 -18.22 17.92
CA PHE A 383 -8.89 -17.52 17.69
C PHE A 383 -9.06 -16.33 16.72
N TYR A 384 -9.85 -16.51 15.66
CA TYR A 384 -10.18 -15.45 14.74
C TYR A 384 -10.89 -14.28 15.43
N ARG A 385 -11.91 -14.57 16.25
CA ARG A 385 -12.61 -13.54 17.03
C ARG A 385 -11.69 -12.78 17.95
N PHE A 386 -10.75 -13.47 18.57
CA PHE A 386 -9.76 -12.85 19.44
C PHE A 386 -8.80 -11.92 18.66
N ILE A 387 -8.18 -12.42 17.58
CA ILE A 387 -7.16 -11.66 16.82
C ILE A 387 -7.79 -10.53 15.99
N ALA A 388 -8.92 -10.79 15.34
CA ALA A 388 -9.59 -9.81 14.48
C ALA A 388 -10.52 -8.87 15.24
N GLN A 389 -10.82 -9.14 16.53
CA GLN A 389 -11.85 -8.45 17.30
C GLN A 389 -13.19 -8.43 16.56
N ALA A 390 -13.50 -9.54 15.88
CA ALA A 390 -14.66 -9.70 15.00
C ALA A 390 -15.73 -10.57 15.68
N TYR A 391 -16.97 -10.42 15.22
CA TYR A 391 -18.12 -11.20 15.71
C TYR A 391 -18.58 -12.26 14.71
N ASP A 392 -18.10 -12.17 13.47
CA ASP A 392 -18.39 -13.12 12.38
C ASP A 392 -17.46 -14.36 12.44
N LYS A 393 -17.60 -15.21 11.43
CA LYS A 393 -16.73 -16.37 11.20
C LYS A 393 -15.73 -16.07 10.09
N PRO A 394 -14.61 -16.79 10.01
CA PRO A 394 -13.72 -16.68 8.88
C PRO A 394 -14.30 -17.41 7.65
N ARG A 395 -14.39 -16.73 6.50
CA ARG A 395 -14.75 -17.33 5.22
C ARG A 395 -13.67 -18.29 4.73
N TYR A 396 -12.42 -17.89 4.86
CA TYR A 396 -11.26 -18.71 4.53
C TYR A 396 -10.23 -18.67 5.65
N THR A 397 -9.55 -19.80 5.82
CA THR A 397 -8.44 -19.97 6.76
C THR A 397 -7.24 -20.51 6.00
N LEU A 398 -6.10 -19.84 6.11
CA LEU A 398 -4.81 -20.31 5.60
C LEU A 398 -3.82 -20.49 6.74
N HIS A 399 -3.45 -21.73 7.04
CA HIS A 399 -2.33 -22.04 7.92
C HIS A 399 -1.09 -22.25 7.06
N TYR A 400 -0.02 -21.49 7.31
CA TYR A 400 1.19 -21.56 6.51
C TYR A 400 2.44 -21.57 7.38
N LYS A 401 3.26 -22.60 7.17
CA LYS A 401 4.56 -22.80 7.81
C LYS A 401 5.62 -23.04 6.76
N THR A 402 6.81 -22.46 6.96
CA THR A 402 8.01 -22.71 6.15
C THR A 402 9.25 -22.36 6.95
N ASP A 403 10.34 -23.05 6.68
CA ASP A 403 11.65 -22.80 7.29
C ASP A 403 12.64 -22.16 6.29
N ALA A 404 12.27 -22.09 5.01
CA ALA A 404 13.09 -21.48 3.96
C ALA A 404 12.23 -20.67 2.97
N PRO A 405 12.70 -19.51 2.48
CA PRO A 405 13.98 -18.84 2.77
C PRO A 405 14.02 -18.08 4.10
N LEU A 406 12.93 -18.05 4.83
CA LEU A 406 12.75 -17.46 6.16
C LEU A 406 11.93 -18.44 7.00
N ASN A 407 12.18 -18.46 8.32
CA ASN A 407 11.34 -19.18 9.25
C ASN A 407 10.05 -18.40 9.47
N ILE A 408 8.94 -18.93 8.96
CA ILE A 408 7.62 -18.30 9.04
C ILE A 408 6.62 -19.29 9.63
N ARG A 409 5.91 -18.88 10.65
CA ARG A 409 4.75 -19.55 11.21
C ARG A 409 3.59 -18.56 11.15
N SER A 410 2.54 -18.89 10.41
CA SER A 410 1.47 -17.92 10.20
C SER A 410 0.11 -18.59 10.07
N ILE A 411 -0.91 -17.82 10.44
CA ILE A 411 -2.29 -18.16 10.23
C ILE A 411 -3.04 -16.91 9.73
N PHE A 412 -3.73 -17.06 8.62
CA PHE A 412 -4.47 -15.97 8.00
C PHE A 412 -5.94 -16.32 7.87
N TYR A 413 -6.77 -15.31 8.05
CA TYR A 413 -8.22 -15.38 7.94
C TYR A 413 -8.73 -14.32 6.97
N VAL A 414 -9.77 -14.68 6.22
CA VAL A 414 -10.58 -13.74 5.46
C VAL A 414 -11.93 -13.64 6.15
N PRO A 415 -12.41 -12.45 6.54
CA PRO A 415 -13.73 -12.27 7.15
C PRO A 415 -14.87 -12.79 6.27
N GLU A 416 -15.95 -13.31 6.87
CA GLU A 416 -17.17 -13.62 6.14
C GLU A 416 -17.93 -12.35 5.74
N MET A 417 -17.94 -11.34 6.61
CA MET A 417 -18.62 -10.09 6.36
C MET A 417 -17.88 -9.23 5.35
N LYS A 418 -18.64 -8.70 4.37
CA LYS A 418 -18.14 -7.72 3.39
C LYS A 418 -17.58 -6.48 4.11
N PRO A 419 -16.41 -5.97 3.68
CA PRO A 419 -15.89 -4.72 4.18
C PRO A 419 -16.87 -3.57 3.93
N SER A 420 -17.10 -2.72 4.94
CA SER A 420 -17.93 -1.54 4.76
C SER A 420 -17.24 -0.51 3.86
N MET A 421 -18.01 0.40 3.24
CA MET A 421 -17.45 1.52 2.47
C MET A 421 -16.49 2.38 3.31
N PHE A 422 -16.72 2.47 4.62
CA PHE A 422 -15.83 3.15 5.56
C PHE A 422 -14.53 2.39 5.80
N ASP A 423 -14.56 1.06 5.76
CA ASP A 423 -13.37 0.22 5.91
C ASP A 423 -12.49 0.24 4.65
N VAL A 424 -13.11 0.38 3.48
CA VAL A 424 -12.40 0.51 2.20
C VAL A 424 -11.70 1.87 2.09
N SER A 425 -12.34 2.95 2.55
CA SER A 425 -11.86 4.33 2.44
C SER A 425 -10.88 4.76 3.54
N ARG A 426 -10.91 4.07 4.71
CA ARG A 426 -9.92 4.34 5.75
C ARG A 426 -8.60 3.69 5.35
N GLU A 427 -7.50 4.40 5.60
CA GLU A 427 -6.15 3.84 5.66
C GLU A 427 -6.05 2.86 6.86
N LEU A 428 -6.90 1.85 6.85
CA LEU A 428 -6.77 0.72 7.75
C LEU A 428 -5.50 -0.02 7.32
N GLY A 429 -4.44 0.24 8.08
CA GLY A 429 -3.21 -0.53 7.96
C GLY A 429 -3.52 -2.03 8.07
N SER A 430 -2.58 -2.86 7.66
CA SER A 430 -2.66 -4.32 7.81
C SER A 430 -3.22 -4.68 9.18
N SER A 431 -4.22 -5.55 9.22
CA SER A 431 -4.78 -6.09 10.47
C SER A 431 -4.15 -7.43 10.84
N VAL A 432 -2.91 -7.64 10.40
CA VAL A 432 -2.11 -8.81 10.74
C VAL A 432 -1.13 -8.42 11.84
N ALA A 433 -1.15 -9.19 12.93
CA ALA A 433 -0.24 -9.01 14.04
C ALA A 433 1.09 -9.71 13.76
N LEU A 434 2.19 -9.04 14.11
CA LEU A 434 3.53 -9.58 14.00
C LEU A 434 4.03 -10.02 15.37
N TYR A 435 4.47 -11.26 15.41
CA TYR A 435 5.11 -11.87 16.57
C TYR A 435 6.55 -12.26 16.24
N SER A 436 7.36 -12.33 17.24
CA SER A 436 8.64 -13.03 17.22
C SER A 436 8.73 -13.91 18.45
N ARG A 437 8.89 -15.22 18.22
CA ARG A 437 8.94 -16.23 19.31
C ARG A 437 7.73 -16.12 20.26
N LYS A 438 6.53 -15.97 19.69
CA LYS A 438 5.24 -15.83 20.39
C LYS A 438 5.06 -14.54 21.21
N ILE A 439 6.00 -13.61 21.15
CA ILE A 439 5.89 -12.29 21.76
C ILE A 439 5.40 -11.29 20.73
N LEU A 440 4.39 -10.51 21.09
CA LEU A 440 3.84 -9.48 20.19
C LEU A 440 4.85 -8.36 19.97
N ILE A 441 5.14 -8.10 18.71
CA ILE A 441 5.99 -6.99 18.25
C ILE A 441 5.13 -5.82 17.78
N GLN A 442 4.14 -6.10 16.92
CA GLN A 442 3.20 -5.09 16.42
C GLN A 442 1.81 -5.72 16.28
N THR A 443 0.80 -5.02 16.79
CA THR A 443 -0.62 -5.42 16.64
C THR A 443 -1.12 -5.27 15.21
N LYS A 444 -0.57 -4.30 14.48
CA LYS A 444 -0.89 -3.98 13.08
C LYS A 444 0.40 -3.74 12.32
N ALA A 445 0.95 -4.80 11.77
CA ALA A 445 2.19 -4.73 11.01
C ALA A 445 1.90 -4.33 9.55
N THR A 446 2.10 -3.05 9.23
CA THR A 446 1.77 -2.49 7.91
C THR A 446 2.73 -2.93 6.80
N ASP A 447 3.95 -3.35 7.17
CA ASP A 447 5.02 -3.59 6.21
C ASP A 447 5.17 -5.04 5.76
N ILE A 448 4.47 -5.97 6.42
CA ILE A 448 4.58 -7.42 6.13
C ILE A 448 3.62 -7.92 5.04
N LEU A 449 2.59 -7.16 4.71
CA LEU A 449 1.69 -7.43 3.58
C LEU A 449 1.51 -6.17 2.73
N PRO A 450 1.32 -6.32 1.40
CA PRO A 450 1.01 -5.19 0.54
C PRO A 450 -0.40 -4.62 0.88
N LYS A 451 -0.60 -3.34 0.63
CA LYS A 451 -1.83 -2.61 0.99
C LYS A 451 -3.12 -3.24 0.44
N TRP A 452 -3.07 -3.84 -0.74
CA TRP A 452 -4.23 -4.48 -1.34
C TRP A 452 -4.73 -5.72 -0.57
N LEU A 453 -3.87 -6.34 0.27
CA LEU A 453 -4.23 -7.46 1.15
C LEU A 453 -4.72 -7.01 2.55
N ARG A 454 -5.02 -5.73 2.76
CA ARG A 454 -5.42 -5.19 4.08
C ARG A 454 -6.71 -5.78 4.67
N PHE A 455 -7.51 -6.47 3.86
CA PHE A 455 -8.67 -7.21 4.33
C PHE A 455 -8.32 -8.51 5.06
N VAL A 456 -7.11 -9.02 4.90
CA VAL A 456 -6.64 -10.23 5.57
C VAL A 456 -6.38 -9.93 7.05
N ARG A 457 -6.81 -10.84 7.92
CA ARG A 457 -6.58 -10.85 9.36
C ARG A 457 -5.65 -11.98 9.72
N GLY A 458 -4.98 -11.91 10.86
CA GLY A 458 -4.19 -13.05 11.33
C GLY A 458 -2.91 -12.71 12.07
N VAL A 459 -2.03 -13.69 12.08
CA VAL A 459 -0.75 -13.65 12.80
C VAL A 459 0.37 -14.12 11.89
N VAL A 460 1.49 -13.44 11.95
CA VAL A 460 2.78 -13.89 11.42
C VAL A 460 3.78 -13.89 12.56
N ASP A 461 4.43 -15.01 12.79
CA ASP A 461 5.53 -15.20 13.74
C ASP A 461 6.79 -15.60 12.94
N SER A 462 7.87 -14.85 13.14
CA SER A 462 9.15 -15.13 12.48
C SER A 462 10.31 -14.78 13.40
N GLU A 463 11.27 -15.67 13.47
CA GLU A 463 12.49 -15.51 14.27
C GLU A 463 13.57 -14.71 13.54
N ASP A 464 13.52 -14.70 12.20
CA ASP A 464 14.53 -14.08 11.34
C ASP A 464 14.38 -12.58 11.16
N ILE A 465 13.31 -12.00 11.74
CA ILE A 465 13.05 -10.57 11.61
C ILE A 465 14.02 -9.77 12.47
N PRO A 466 14.78 -8.84 11.88
CA PRO A 466 15.66 -7.98 12.66
C PRO A 466 14.84 -7.01 13.50
N LEU A 467 14.89 -7.19 14.80
CA LEU A 467 14.26 -6.32 15.79
C LEU A 467 15.26 -5.28 16.27
N ASN A 468 14.80 -4.06 16.54
CA ASN A 468 15.59 -3.10 17.30
C ASN A 468 15.60 -3.47 18.80
N LEU A 469 16.35 -2.72 19.60
CA LEU A 469 16.50 -2.98 21.03
C LEU A 469 15.17 -2.93 21.80
N SER A 470 14.23 -2.06 21.37
CA SER A 470 12.92 -1.93 22.04
C SER A 470 11.90 -2.96 21.58
N ARG A 471 12.15 -3.70 20.52
CA ARG A 471 11.20 -4.62 19.87
C ARG A 471 9.88 -3.98 19.42
N GLU A 472 9.80 -2.65 19.41
CA GLU A 472 8.59 -1.92 19.04
C GLU A 472 8.54 -1.56 17.57
N LEU A 473 9.70 -1.26 16.97
CA LEU A 473 9.85 -0.84 15.59
C LEU A 473 10.67 -1.86 14.80
N LEU A 474 10.19 -2.21 13.62
CA LEU A 474 10.94 -2.99 12.66
C LEU A 474 11.95 -2.11 11.94
N GLN A 475 13.16 -2.60 11.77
CA GLN A 475 14.12 -1.97 10.86
C GLN A 475 13.69 -2.28 9.42
N GLU A 476 13.64 -1.26 8.56
CA GLU A 476 13.40 -1.44 7.14
C GLU A 476 14.57 -2.23 6.56
N SER A 477 14.32 -3.48 6.19
CA SER A 477 15.36 -4.41 5.75
C SER A 477 14.95 -5.19 4.51
N THR A 478 15.93 -5.75 3.81
CA THR A 478 15.70 -6.68 2.71
C THR A 478 14.92 -7.93 3.17
N LEU A 479 15.01 -8.29 4.46
CA LEU A 479 14.29 -9.43 5.03
C LEU A 479 12.78 -9.16 5.13
N ILE A 480 12.37 -7.96 5.53
CA ILE A 480 10.95 -7.57 5.55
C ILE A 480 10.35 -7.59 4.14
N ARG A 481 11.10 -7.10 3.13
CA ARG A 481 10.66 -7.20 1.73
C ARG A 481 10.51 -8.64 1.29
N LYS A 482 11.48 -9.51 1.57
CA LYS A 482 11.38 -10.94 1.28
C LYS A 482 10.19 -11.60 1.99
N LEU A 483 9.95 -11.26 3.26
CA LEU A 483 8.80 -11.76 4.00
C LEU A 483 7.49 -11.37 3.31
N ARG A 484 7.34 -10.10 2.93
CA ARG A 484 6.18 -9.59 2.18
C ARG A 484 5.96 -10.36 0.89
N ASP A 485 7.02 -10.57 0.09
CA ASP A 485 6.94 -11.26 -1.19
C ASP A 485 6.52 -12.73 -1.03
N VAL A 486 7.09 -13.43 -0.03
CA VAL A 486 6.74 -14.82 0.26
C VAL A 486 5.27 -14.94 0.69
N LEU A 487 4.84 -14.08 1.61
CA LEU A 487 3.46 -14.09 2.11
C LEU A 487 2.46 -13.73 1.01
N GLN A 488 2.75 -12.70 0.21
CA GLN A 488 1.91 -12.30 -0.91
C GLN A 488 1.75 -13.43 -1.93
N LYS A 489 2.84 -14.03 -2.38
CA LYS A 489 2.81 -15.16 -3.33
C LYS A 489 2.02 -16.35 -2.75
N ARG A 490 2.18 -16.63 -1.46
CA ARG A 490 1.45 -17.72 -0.80
C ARG A 490 -0.05 -17.47 -0.72
N LEU A 491 -0.45 -16.23 -0.39
CA LEU A 491 -1.87 -15.84 -0.35
C LEU A 491 -2.50 -15.86 -1.75
N ILE A 492 -1.83 -15.34 -2.78
CA ILE A 492 -2.31 -15.42 -4.17
C ILE A 492 -2.52 -16.88 -4.57
N LYS A 493 -1.51 -17.74 -4.34
CA LYS A 493 -1.63 -19.19 -4.64
C LYS A 493 -2.81 -19.81 -3.89
N PHE A 494 -2.98 -19.49 -2.62
CA PHE A 494 -4.11 -19.99 -1.84
C PHE A 494 -5.46 -19.59 -2.45
N PHE A 495 -5.65 -18.34 -2.85
CA PHE A 495 -6.90 -17.90 -3.48
C PHE A 495 -7.12 -18.56 -4.85
N ILE A 496 -6.06 -18.79 -5.64
CA ILE A 496 -6.15 -19.54 -6.89
C ILE A 496 -6.60 -21.00 -6.60
N ASP A 497 -6.05 -21.65 -5.57
CA ASP A 497 -6.44 -23.01 -5.18
C ASP A 497 -7.90 -23.05 -4.69
N GLN A 498 -8.35 -22.05 -3.91
CA GLN A 498 -9.75 -21.94 -3.48
C GLN A 498 -10.70 -21.71 -4.63
N SER A 499 -10.32 -20.92 -5.63
CA SER A 499 -11.17 -20.68 -6.81
C SER A 499 -11.42 -21.93 -7.65
N LYS A 500 -10.49 -22.90 -7.60
CA LYS A 500 -10.64 -24.21 -8.28
C LYS A 500 -11.40 -25.21 -7.41
N LYS A 501 -11.20 -25.16 -6.08
CA LYS A 501 -11.81 -26.09 -5.13
C LYS A 501 -13.30 -25.86 -4.95
N ASP A 502 -13.72 -24.61 -4.85
CA ASP A 502 -15.10 -24.20 -4.63
C ASP A 502 -15.38 -22.89 -5.40
N PRO A 503 -15.74 -23.01 -6.69
CA PRO A 503 -15.97 -21.83 -7.54
C PRO A 503 -17.12 -20.93 -7.06
N GLU A 504 -18.19 -21.51 -6.47
CA GLU A 504 -19.34 -20.72 -5.99
C GLU A 504 -18.99 -19.88 -4.78
N LYS A 505 -18.30 -20.48 -3.80
CA LYS A 505 -17.79 -19.75 -2.64
C LYS A 505 -16.78 -18.66 -3.05
N TYR A 506 -15.96 -18.99 -4.06
CA TYR A 506 -15.01 -18.03 -4.60
C TYR A 506 -15.68 -16.87 -5.34
N ALA A 507 -16.75 -17.12 -6.08
CA ALA A 507 -17.51 -16.06 -6.75
C ALA A 507 -18.07 -15.03 -5.76
N LYS A 508 -18.66 -15.50 -4.64
CA LYS A 508 -19.10 -14.61 -3.54
C LYS A 508 -17.93 -13.84 -2.88
N PHE A 509 -16.80 -14.50 -2.70
CA PHE A 509 -15.60 -13.85 -2.22
C PHE A 509 -15.11 -12.77 -3.20
N PHE A 510 -15.10 -13.05 -4.49
CA PHE A 510 -14.68 -12.08 -5.51
C PHE A 510 -15.64 -10.87 -5.60
N GLU A 511 -16.95 -11.10 -5.45
CA GLU A 511 -17.94 -10.01 -5.38
C GLU A 511 -17.65 -9.05 -4.22
N ASP A 512 -17.29 -9.58 -3.04
CA ASP A 512 -17.03 -8.78 -1.84
C ASP A 512 -15.65 -8.13 -1.82
N TYR A 513 -14.62 -8.83 -2.32
CA TYR A 513 -13.20 -8.45 -2.18
C TYR A 513 -12.48 -8.15 -3.49
N GLY A 514 -13.14 -8.29 -4.64
CA GLY A 514 -12.52 -8.08 -5.96
C GLY A 514 -11.94 -6.68 -6.18
N LEU A 515 -12.48 -5.67 -5.50
CA LEU A 515 -11.96 -4.30 -5.53
C LEU A 515 -10.51 -4.22 -5.04
N PHE A 516 -10.14 -4.98 -4.01
CA PHE A 516 -8.77 -5.00 -3.48
C PHE A 516 -7.79 -5.63 -4.48
N MET A 517 -8.22 -6.63 -5.25
CA MET A 517 -7.40 -7.25 -6.31
C MET A 517 -7.15 -6.26 -7.45
N ARG A 518 -8.17 -5.48 -7.84
CA ARG A 518 -8.05 -4.40 -8.82
C ARG A 518 -7.06 -3.34 -8.35
N GLU A 519 -7.17 -2.90 -7.09
CA GLU A 519 -6.22 -1.98 -6.46
C GLU A 519 -4.79 -2.54 -6.49
N GLY A 520 -4.62 -3.85 -6.22
CA GLY A 520 -3.32 -4.52 -6.27
C GLY A 520 -2.66 -4.40 -7.64
N ILE A 521 -3.40 -4.65 -8.72
CA ILE A 521 -2.88 -4.54 -10.09
C ILE A 521 -2.52 -3.10 -10.44
N VAL A 522 -3.29 -2.12 -9.97
CA VAL A 522 -3.04 -0.70 -10.25
C VAL A 522 -1.82 -0.16 -9.49
N THR A 523 -1.60 -0.62 -8.25
CA THR A 523 -0.59 -0.05 -7.35
C THR A 523 0.77 -0.74 -7.38
N ILE A 524 0.83 -1.99 -7.85
CA ILE A 524 2.07 -2.77 -7.93
C ILE A 524 2.81 -2.43 -9.23
N ALA A 525 4.12 -2.35 -9.17
CA ALA A 525 4.96 -2.04 -10.34
C ALA A 525 5.34 -3.30 -11.14
N GLU A 526 5.60 -4.40 -10.46
CA GLU A 526 6.11 -5.65 -11.04
C GLU A 526 5.06 -6.37 -11.87
N GLN A 527 5.33 -6.59 -13.16
CA GLN A 527 4.39 -7.18 -14.11
C GLN A 527 4.04 -8.65 -13.78
N ASP A 528 4.99 -9.44 -13.34
CA ASP A 528 4.77 -10.84 -12.94
C ASP A 528 3.80 -10.96 -11.76
N VAL A 529 3.91 -10.04 -10.79
CA VAL A 529 2.98 -9.99 -9.66
C VAL A 529 1.59 -9.55 -10.09
N LYS A 530 1.49 -8.56 -11.00
CA LYS A 530 0.20 -8.15 -11.58
C LYS A 530 -0.49 -9.32 -12.28
N GLU A 531 0.24 -10.09 -13.08
CA GLU A 531 -0.30 -11.27 -13.77
C GLU A 531 -0.75 -12.34 -12.77
N ASP A 532 -0.01 -12.56 -11.68
CA ASP A 532 -0.42 -13.49 -10.64
C ASP A 532 -1.72 -13.05 -9.95
N ILE A 533 -1.88 -11.76 -9.64
CA ILE A 533 -3.14 -11.21 -9.11
C ILE A 533 -4.25 -11.31 -10.14
N ALA A 534 -3.97 -11.09 -11.42
CA ALA A 534 -4.94 -11.12 -12.50
C ALA A 534 -5.58 -12.50 -12.70
N LYS A 535 -4.92 -13.58 -12.30
CA LYS A 535 -5.52 -14.95 -12.26
C LYS A 535 -6.71 -15.03 -11.29
N LEU A 536 -6.79 -14.12 -10.34
CA LEU A 536 -7.88 -14.03 -9.37
C LEU A 536 -9.13 -13.33 -9.91
N LEU A 537 -8.99 -12.50 -10.95
CA LEU A 537 -10.09 -11.72 -11.52
C LEU A 537 -11.12 -12.64 -12.22
N ARG A 538 -12.37 -12.19 -12.21
CA ARG A 538 -13.51 -12.88 -12.84
C ARG A 538 -14.33 -11.88 -13.64
N TYR A 539 -14.68 -12.27 -14.86
CA TYR A 539 -15.45 -11.48 -15.82
C TYR A 539 -16.51 -12.34 -16.49
N GLU A 540 -17.56 -11.75 -17.01
CA GLU A 540 -18.40 -12.42 -18.02
C GLU A 540 -17.73 -12.35 -19.39
N SER A 541 -18.16 -13.23 -20.30
CA SER A 541 -17.62 -13.32 -21.65
C SER A 541 -18.74 -13.46 -22.67
N SER A 542 -18.53 -12.94 -23.86
CA SER A 542 -19.46 -13.10 -24.99
C SER A 542 -19.65 -14.56 -25.44
N ALA A 543 -18.64 -15.42 -25.17
CA ALA A 543 -18.69 -16.84 -25.53
C ALA A 543 -19.40 -17.72 -24.50
N LEU A 544 -19.74 -17.20 -23.32
CA LEU A 544 -20.34 -17.92 -22.23
C LEU A 544 -21.78 -17.44 -21.94
N PRO A 545 -22.65 -18.28 -21.37
CA PRO A 545 -23.98 -17.88 -20.94
C PRO A 545 -23.94 -16.73 -19.93
N ALA A 546 -24.99 -15.92 -19.88
CA ALA A 546 -25.13 -14.83 -18.90
C ALA A 546 -25.02 -15.35 -17.46
N GLY A 547 -24.31 -14.62 -16.62
CA GLY A 547 -24.02 -14.97 -15.22
C GLY A 547 -22.87 -15.97 -15.03
N GLN A 548 -22.36 -16.57 -16.09
CA GLN A 548 -21.19 -17.44 -15.99
C GLN A 548 -19.90 -16.63 -16.05
N LEU A 549 -19.15 -16.66 -14.95
CA LEU A 549 -17.87 -15.96 -14.83
C LEU A 549 -16.72 -16.81 -15.36
N THR A 550 -15.76 -16.16 -15.97
CA THR A 550 -14.51 -16.76 -16.47
C THR A 550 -13.29 -15.99 -15.95
N SER A 551 -12.16 -16.67 -15.86
CA SER A 551 -10.86 -16.06 -15.56
C SER A 551 -10.10 -15.73 -16.85
N LEU A 552 -9.08 -14.84 -16.74
CA LEU A 552 -8.17 -14.57 -17.86
C LEU A 552 -7.43 -15.84 -18.34
N THR A 553 -7.15 -16.76 -17.42
CA THR A 553 -6.50 -18.05 -17.76
C THR A 553 -7.43 -18.92 -18.62
N GLU A 554 -8.71 -19.02 -18.27
CA GLU A 554 -9.70 -19.78 -19.03
C GLU A 554 -9.98 -19.14 -20.38
N TYR A 555 -10.10 -17.81 -20.46
CA TYR A 555 -10.18 -17.08 -21.73
C TYR A 555 -8.98 -17.42 -22.61
N ALA A 556 -7.76 -17.29 -22.08
CA ALA A 556 -6.52 -17.58 -22.82
C ALA A 556 -6.47 -19.02 -23.34
N SER A 557 -7.07 -19.98 -22.62
CA SER A 557 -7.14 -21.40 -23.06
C SER A 557 -8.15 -21.65 -24.19
N ARG A 558 -9.17 -20.78 -24.35
CA ARG A 558 -10.18 -20.87 -25.42
C ARG A 558 -9.78 -20.11 -26.69
N MET A 559 -8.74 -19.26 -26.60
CA MET A 559 -8.31 -18.44 -27.74
C MET A 559 -7.91 -19.31 -28.93
N GLN A 560 -8.22 -18.84 -30.13
CA GLN A 560 -7.80 -19.46 -31.39
C GLN A 560 -6.27 -19.43 -31.51
N ALA A 561 -5.71 -20.49 -32.12
CA ALA A 561 -4.29 -20.59 -32.36
C ALA A 561 -3.78 -19.41 -33.20
N GLY A 562 -2.74 -18.72 -32.71
CA GLY A 562 -2.18 -17.53 -33.37
C GLY A 562 -2.75 -16.19 -32.85
N SER A 563 -3.82 -16.19 -32.09
CA SER A 563 -4.35 -14.97 -31.45
C SER A 563 -3.38 -14.43 -30.40
N ARG A 564 -3.13 -13.11 -30.45
CA ARG A 564 -2.17 -12.41 -29.56
C ARG A 564 -2.84 -11.46 -28.59
N ASN A 565 -4.13 -11.20 -28.74
CA ASN A 565 -4.86 -10.18 -28.01
C ASN A 565 -6.00 -10.80 -27.21
N ILE A 566 -6.17 -10.36 -25.97
CA ILE A 566 -7.35 -10.57 -25.14
C ILE A 566 -8.21 -9.32 -25.27
N TYR A 567 -9.42 -9.47 -25.77
CA TYR A 567 -10.33 -8.35 -26.00
C TYR A 567 -11.26 -8.12 -24.83
N TYR A 568 -11.47 -6.87 -24.46
CA TYR A 568 -12.43 -6.48 -23.43
C TYR A 568 -13.27 -5.27 -23.81
N LEU A 569 -14.49 -5.21 -23.28
CA LEU A 569 -15.43 -4.10 -23.45
C LEU A 569 -16.01 -3.72 -22.10
N CYS A 570 -15.90 -2.44 -21.74
CA CYS A 570 -16.47 -1.91 -20.50
C CYS A 570 -17.87 -1.36 -20.75
N ALA A 571 -18.85 -1.88 -20.04
CA ALA A 571 -20.25 -1.47 -20.14
C ALA A 571 -20.95 -1.61 -18.77
N PRO A 572 -22.07 -0.91 -18.51
CA PRO A 572 -22.78 -1.02 -17.23
C PRO A 572 -23.36 -2.41 -16.94
N ASN A 573 -23.71 -3.17 -17.97
CA ASN A 573 -24.25 -4.52 -17.88
C ASN A 573 -24.11 -5.26 -19.21
N ARG A 574 -24.41 -6.58 -19.20
CA ARG A 574 -24.32 -7.45 -20.37
C ARG A 574 -25.19 -6.99 -21.53
N HIS A 575 -26.44 -6.61 -21.27
CA HIS A 575 -27.34 -6.18 -22.31
C HIS A 575 -26.79 -5.00 -23.12
N LEU A 576 -26.23 -4.00 -22.42
CA LEU A 576 -25.60 -2.85 -23.07
C LEU A 576 -24.28 -3.20 -23.77
N ALA A 577 -23.53 -4.17 -23.24
CA ALA A 577 -22.33 -4.66 -23.90
C ALA A 577 -22.64 -5.37 -25.22
N GLU A 578 -23.63 -6.28 -25.24
CA GLU A 578 -24.03 -7.04 -26.41
C GLU A 578 -24.70 -6.18 -27.51
N HIS A 579 -25.30 -5.05 -27.15
CA HIS A 579 -25.92 -4.07 -28.05
C HIS A 579 -25.01 -2.86 -28.31
N SER A 580 -23.74 -2.93 -27.95
CA SER A 580 -22.77 -1.87 -28.22
C SER A 580 -22.34 -1.87 -29.70
N PRO A 581 -22.22 -0.69 -30.35
CA PRO A 581 -21.68 -0.61 -31.71
C PRO A 581 -20.24 -1.14 -31.83
N TYR A 582 -19.49 -1.11 -30.72
CA TYR A 582 -18.12 -1.63 -30.70
C TYR A 582 -18.08 -3.16 -30.67
N PHE A 583 -19.01 -3.81 -29.97
CA PHE A 583 -19.12 -5.27 -29.96
C PHE A 583 -19.57 -5.83 -31.30
N GLU A 584 -20.36 -5.09 -32.07
CA GLU A 584 -20.87 -5.51 -33.39
C GLU A 584 -19.74 -5.90 -34.35
N ALA A 585 -18.64 -5.14 -34.35
CA ALA A 585 -17.47 -5.44 -35.17
C ALA A 585 -16.76 -6.75 -34.75
N MET A 586 -16.66 -7.02 -33.45
CA MET A 586 -16.04 -8.24 -32.93
C MET A 586 -16.90 -9.49 -33.13
N LYS A 587 -18.20 -9.34 -33.01
CA LYS A 587 -19.17 -10.41 -33.30
C LYS A 587 -19.08 -10.89 -34.76
N LYS A 588 -18.87 -9.97 -35.71
CA LYS A 588 -18.65 -10.34 -37.13
C LYS A 588 -17.34 -11.13 -37.35
N LYS A 589 -16.32 -10.89 -36.53
CA LYS A 589 -15.05 -11.61 -36.58
C LYS A 589 -15.05 -12.92 -35.76
N ASP A 590 -16.17 -13.28 -35.13
CA ASP A 590 -16.32 -14.43 -34.22
C ASP A 590 -15.25 -14.42 -33.09
N MET A 591 -14.95 -13.23 -32.58
CA MET A 591 -13.96 -13.02 -31.52
C MET A 591 -14.63 -12.96 -30.14
N GLU A 592 -14.12 -13.76 -29.20
CA GLU A 592 -14.54 -13.68 -27.79
C GLU A 592 -14.13 -12.33 -27.16
N VAL A 593 -15.04 -11.71 -26.42
CA VAL A 593 -14.83 -10.45 -25.72
C VAL A 593 -15.21 -10.59 -24.26
N LEU A 594 -14.34 -10.15 -23.35
CA LEU A 594 -14.64 -10.02 -21.91
C LEU A 594 -15.52 -8.80 -21.67
N PHE A 595 -16.58 -8.96 -20.90
CA PHE A 595 -17.46 -7.88 -20.46
C PHE A 595 -17.08 -7.43 -19.05
N CYS A 596 -16.79 -6.16 -18.90
CA CYS A 596 -16.29 -5.54 -17.67
C CYS A 596 -17.34 -4.55 -17.17
N TYR A 597 -17.93 -4.81 -15.99
CA TYR A 597 -19.06 -4.02 -15.47
C TYR A 597 -18.68 -3.11 -14.30
N GLU A 598 -17.58 -3.43 -13.62
CA GLU A 598 -17.15 -2.68 -12.44
C GLU A 598 -16.44 -1.39 -12.82
N GLN A 599 -16.64 -0.35 -12.01
CA GLN A 599 -16.10 0.98 -12.25
C GLN A 599 -14.59 1.03 -12.51
N PHE A 600 -13.83 0.16 -11.87
CA PHE A 600 -12.36 0.13 -11.94
C PHE A 600 -11.80 -0.97 -12.85
N ASP A 601 -12.65 -1.76 -13.53
CA ASP A 601 -12.18 -2.82 -14.43
C ASP A 601 -11.32 -2.27 -15.57
N GLU A 602 -11.79 -1.20 -16.21
CA GLU A 602 -11.08 -0.57 -17.32
C GLU A 602 -9.68 -0.10 -16.91
N LEU A 603 -9.60 0.59 -15.76
CA LEU A 603 -8.35 1.04 -15.17
C LEU A 603 -7.41 -0.14 -14.86
N THR A 604 -7.94 -1.20 -14.28
CA THR A 604 -7.20 -2.40 -13.93
C THR A 604 -6.58 -3.06 -15.17
N LEU A 605 -7.34 -3.21 -16.25
CA LEU A 605 -6.86 -3.84 -17.48
C LEU A 605 -5.86 -2.96 -18.24
N LEU A 606 -6.04 -1.64 -18.19
CA LEU A 606 -5.05 -0.67 -18.71
C LEU A 606 -3.71 -0.76 -17.97
N HIS A 607 -3.73 -1.00 -16.64
CA HIS A 607 -2.51 -1.18 -15.84
C HIS A 607 -1.89 -2.57 -15.98
N LEU A 608 -2.70 -3.60 -16.21
CA LEU A 608 -2.24 -4.98 -16.43
C LEU A 608 -1.50 -5.11 -17.77
N ARG A 609 -2.01 -4.50 -18.83
CA ARG A 609 -1.48 -4.45 -20.23
C ARG A 609 -1.38 -5.79 -20.93
N GLU A 610 -0.76 -6.77 -20.30
CA GLU A 610 -0.59 -8.11 -20.85
C GLU A 610 -0.84 -9.19 -19.80
N PHE A 611 -1.23 -10.36 -20.27
CA PHE A 611 -1.42 -11.55 -19.46
C PHE A 611 -1.00 -12.76 -20.26
N ASP A 612 -0.13 -13.60 -19.73
CA ASP A 612 0.39 -14.80 -20.41
C ASP A 612 0.92 -14.47 -21.84
N LYS A 613 1.71 -13.38 -21.96
CA LYS A 613 2.28 -12.87 -23.23
C LYS A 613 1.23 -12.45 -24.27
N LYS A 614 -0.01 -12.25 -23.87
CA LYS A 614 -1.10 -11.75 -24.71
C LYS A 614 -1.46 -10.35 -24.27
N LYS A 615 -1.61 -9.43 -25.22
CA LYS A 615 -1.97 -8.04 -24.94
C LYS A 615 -3.46 -7.93 -24.59
N LEU A 616 -3.77 -7.16 -23.57
CA LEU A 616 -5.13 -6.75 -23.24
C LEU A 616 -5.48 -5.49 -24.04
N ILE A 617 -6.48 -5.60 -24.88
CA ILE A 617 -6.88 -4.53 -25.80
C ILE A 617 -8.36 -4.25 -25.64
N SER A 618 -8.72 -3.00 -25.39
CA SER A 618 -10.12 -2.58 -25.49
C SER A 618 -10.59 -2.72 -26.93
N VAL A 619 -11.78 -3.27 -27.12
CA VAL A 619 -12.44 -3.38 -28.43
C VAL A 619 -12.50 -2.00 -29.10
N GLU A 620 -12.71 -0.96 -28.35
CA GLU A 620 -12.82 0.41 -28.83
C GLU A 620 -11.48 0.93 -29.38
N THR A 621 -10.36 0.60 -28.69
CA THR A 621 -9.00 0.99 -29.14
C THR A 621 -8.58 0.18 -30.37
N ASP A 622 -8.91 -1.13 -30.41
CA ASP A 622 -8.61 -1.98 -31.57
C ASP A 622 -9.26 -1.43 -32.85
N ILE A 623 -10.51 -0.97 -32.74
CA ILE A 623 -11.22 -0.34 -33.86
C ILE A 623 -10.48 0.89 -34.39
N VAL A 624 -9.88 1.71 -33.55
CA VAL A 624 -9.12 2.90 -33.97
C VAL A 624 -7.81 2.48 -34.65
N VAL A 625 -7.10 1.50 -34.09
CA VAL A 625 -5.80 1.04 -34.61
C VAL A 625 -5.94 0.31 -35.95
N ASP A 626 -6.94 -0.54 -36.13
CA ASP A 626 -7.24 -1.22 -37.37
C ASP A 626 -7.58 -0.23 -38.54
N HIS A 627 -8.00 0.98 -38.19
CA HIS A 627 -8.27 2.02 -39.19
C HIS A 627 -7.00 2.50 -39.90
N TYR A 628 -5.84 2.35 -39.24
CA TYR A 628 -4.53 2.68 -39.84
C TYR A 628 -3.92 1.51 -40.64
N LYS A 629 -4.46 0.31 -40.51
CA LYS A 629 -4.08 -0.84 -41.31
C LYS A 629 -5.19 -1.00 -42.35
N GLU A 630 -4.95 -0.69 -43.58
CA GLU A 630 -5.85 -0.87 -44.74
C GLU A 630 -6.19 -2.36 -44.95
N GLU A 631 -6.84 -3.02 -44.00
CA GLU A 631 -7.44 -4.30 -44.21
C GLU A 631 -8.74 -4.10 -45.00
N LYS A 632 -8.80 -4.67 -46.19
CA LYS A 632 -10.01 -4.75 -47.03
C LYS A 632 -11.03 -5.57 -46.26
N PHE A 633 -11.91 -4.89 -45.50
CA PHE A 633 -13.11 -5.51 -45.00
C PHE A 633 -14.01 -5.87 -46.18
N GLU A 634 -14.36 -7.16 -46.32
CA GLU A 634 -15.41 -7.55 -47.24
C GLU A 634 -16.72 -6.93 -46.74
N GLU A 635 -17.22 -6.00 -47.54
CA GLU A 635 -18.42 -5.25 -47.21
C GLU A 635 -19.66 -6.18 -47.26
N SER A 636 -20.32 -6.34 -46.13
CA SER A 636 -21.42 -7.26 -45.92
C SER A 636 -22.70 -6.91 -46.68
N ARG A 637 -22.82 -5.71 -47.28
CA ARG A 637 -24.03 -5.28 -48.04
C ARG A 637 -23.73 -4.95 -49.49
N PRO A 638 -24.65 -5.29 -50.43
CA PRO A 638 -24.50 -4.92 -51.83
C PRO A 638 -24.33 -3.40 -52.00
N ALA A 639 -23.50 -2.98 -52.95
CA ALA A 639 -23.25 -1.57 -53.23
C ALA A 639 -24.54 -0.77 -53.57
N ALA A 640 -25.56 -1.44 -54.13
CA ALA A 640 -26.86 -0.87 -54.46
C ALA A 640 -27.70 -0.44 -53.20
N GLU A 641 -27.34 -0.93 -52.01
CA GLU A 641 -28.04 -0.59 -50.77
C GLU A 641 -27.37 0.51 -49.94
N ARG A 642 -26.32 1.13 -50.46
CA ARG A 642 -25.56 2.17 -49.77
C ARG A 642 -25.65 3.51 -50.51
N LEU A 643 -25.30 4.62 -49.80
CA LEU A 643 -25.04 5.88 -50.44
C LEU A 643 -23.84 5.72 -51.39
N THR A 644 -23.88 6.38 -52.53
CA THR A 644 -22.73 6.46 -53.42
C THR A 644 -21.57 7.19 -52.76
N GLU A 645 -20.35 6.95 -53.19
CA GLU A 645 -19.16 7.55 -52.60
C GLU A 645 -19.25 9.09 -52.62
N LYS A 646 -19.71 9.68 -53.68
CA LYS A 646 -19.93 11.12 -53.83
C LYS A 646 -20.98 11.66 -52.84
N GLU A 647 -22.11 10.97 -52.70
CA GLU A 647 -23.16 11.34 -51.74
C GLU A 647 -22.66 11.23 -50.30
N ALA A 648 -21.84 10.23 -49.98
CA ALA A 648 -21.22 10.05 -48.68
C ALA A 648 -20.23 11.17 -48.36
N GLU A 649 -19.38 11.57 -49.32
CA GLU A 649 -18.45 12.69 -49.16
C GLU A 649 -19.17 14.00 -48.88
N GLU A 650 -20.22 14.31 -49.69
CA GLU A 650 -21.03 15.51 -49.53
C GLU A 650 -21.74 15.52 -48.14
N LEU A 651 -22.27 14.37 -47.75
CA LEU A 651 -22.92 14.21 -46.45
C LEU A 651 -21.92 14.43 -45.30
N MET A 652 -20.73 13.80 -45.35
CA MET A 652 -19.70 13.97 -44.35
C MET A 652 -19.21 15.41 -44.20
N ALA A 653 -19.04 16.09 -45.32
CA ALA A 653 -18.65 17.52 -45.34
C ALA A 653 -19.72 18.38 -44.66
N TRP A 654 -21.02 18.13 -44.96
CA TRP A 654 -22.14 18.82 -44.33
C TRP A 654 -22.21 18.51 -42.83
N MET A 655 -22.13 17.25 -42.43
CA MET A 655 -22.16 16.84 -41.03
C MET A 655 -21.02 17.46 -40.20
N ARG A 656 -19.82 17.53 -40.79
CA ARG A 656 -18.65 18.16 -40.13
C ARG A 656 -18.90 19.66 -39.88
N ASN A 657 -19.46 20.38 -40.88
CA ASN A 657 -19.78 21.79 -40.74
C ASN A 657 -20.91 22.02 -39.72
N ALA A 658 -21.94 21.18 -39.72
CA ALA A 658 -23.09 21.27 -38.83
C ALA A 658 -22.76 20.94 -37.37
N LEU A 659 -21.85 19.97 -37.12
CA LEU A 659 -21.37 19.62 -35.78
C LEU A 659 -20.26 20.57 -35.27
N GLY A 660 -19.55 21.25 -36.18
CA GLY A 660 -18.52 22.25 -35.84
C GLY A 660 -17.44 21.69 -34.91
N SER A 661 -17.18 22.37 -33.82
CA SER A 661 -16.12 21.99 -32.82
C SER A 661 -16.40 20.72 -32.05
N ARG A 662 -17.58 20.13 -32.12
CA ARG A 662 -17.98 18.92 -31.41
C ARG A 662 -17.28 17.67 -31.94
N VAL A 663 -16.83 17.65 -33.20
CA VAL A 663 -16.13 16.53 -33.83
C VAL A 663 -14.86 17.01 -34.55
N THR A 664 -13.82 16.20 -34.48
CA THR A 664 -12.59 16.48 -35.25
C THR A 664 -12.76 16.03 -36.72
N ASN A 665 -13.44 14.91 -36.91
CA ASN A 665 -13.66 14.34 -38.24
C ASN A 665 -14.97 13.54 -38.30
N VAL A 666 -15.44 13.32 -39.53
CA VAL A 666 -16.53 12.40 -39.86
C VAL A 666 -16.02 11.43 -40.94
N LYS A 667 -16.22 10.13 -40.73
CA LYS A 667 -15.73 9.08 -41.64
C LYS A 667 -16.82 8.02 -41.87
N VAL A 668 -16.71 7.31 -42.99
CA VAL A 668 -17.54 6.12 -43.27
C VAL A 668 -16.88 4.90 -42.62
N THR A 669 -17.67 4.03 -42.02
CA THR A 669 -17.19 2.77 -41.49
C THR A 669 -17.99 1.56 -42.05
N PRO A 670 -17.32 0.49 -42.53
CA PRO A 670 -17.95 -0.75 -42.93
C PRO A 670 -18.27 -1.70 -41.77
N ARG A 671 -17.86 -1.34 -40.57
CA ARG A 671 -17.90 -2.21 -39.38
C ARG A 671 -19.29 -2.31 -38.78
N LEU A 672 -20.11 -1.27 -38.92
CA LEU A 672 -21.45 -1.20 -38.40
C LEU A 672 -22.45 -1.90 -39.34
N ASP A 673 -23.45 -2.54 -38.74
CA ASP A 673 -24.57 -3.15 -39.43
C ASP A 673 -25.92 -2.61 -38.98
N THR A 674 -26.20 -2.69 -37.68
CA THR A 674 -27.47 -2.26 -37.09
C THR A 674 -27.42 -0.84 -36.55
N HIS A 675 -26.24 -0.29 -36.26
CA HIS A 675 -26.09 1.08 -35.74
C HIS A 675 -25.86 2.10 -36.85
N PRO A 676 -26.44 3.32 -36.72
CA PRO A 676 -26.26 4.39 -37.71
C PRO A 676 -24.89 5.05 -37.64
N ALA A 677 -24.34 5.15 -36.42
CA ALA A 677 -23.05 5.83 -36.19
C ALA A 677 -22.43 5.38 -34.87
N MET A 678 -21.13 5.59 -34.73
CA MET A 678 -20.38 5.44 -33.48
C MET A 678 -19.35 6.57 -33.33
N ILE A 679 -18.90 6.81 -32.10
CA ILE A 679 -17.81 7.74 -31.79
C ILE A 679 -16.52 6.94 -31.57
N THR A 680 -15.42 7.39 -32.16
CA THR A 680 -14.08 6.88 -31.88
C THR A 680 -13.20 7.98 -31.32
N VAL A 681 -12.45 7.64 -30.26
CA VAL A 681 -11.43 8.48 -29.61
C VAL A 681 -10.16 7.66 -29.49
N LEU A 682 -9.01 8.25 -29.61
CA LEU A 682 -7.73 7.53 -29.63
C LEU A 682 -7.55 6.61 -28.39
N GLU A 683 -7.93 7.10 -27.23
CA GLU A 683 -7.82 6.39 -25.94
C GLU A 683 -9.15 6.47 -25.17
N MET A 684 -10.16 5.72 -25.59
CA MET A 684 -11.51 5.76 -25.02
C MET A 684 -11.57 5.54 -23.52
N GLY A 685 -10.82 4.57 -23.01
CA GLY A 685 -10.79 4.26 -21.58
C GLY A 685 -10.21 5.38 -20.74
N ALA A 686 -9.08 5.95 -21.16
CA ALA A 686 -8.48 7.10 -20.51
C ALA A 686 -9.41 8.33 -20.57
N ALA A 687 -10.08 8.54 -21.69
CA ALA A 687 -11.03 9.62 -21.90
C ALA A 687 -12.23 9.53 -20.96
N ARG A 688 -12.84 8.35 -20.81
CA ARG A 688 -13.94 8.13 -19.84
C ARG A 688 -13.50 8.36 -18.41
N HIS A 689 -12.33 7.87 -18.03
CA HIS A 689 -11.77 8.12 -16.69
C HIS A 689 -11.53 9.60 -16.44
N PHE A 690 -10.92 10.28 -17.41
CA PHE A 690 -10.68 11.71 -17.33
C PHE A 690 -11.97 12.51 -17.14
N LEU A 691 -13.03 12.21 -17.88
CA LEU A 691 -14.33 12.86 -17.75
C LEU A 691 -14.96 12.62 -16.38
N ARG A 692 -14.90 11.38 -15.85
CA ARG A 692 -15.43 11.05 -14.52
C ARG A 692 -14.70 11.78 -13.40
N MET A 693 -13.39 11.99 -13.53
CA MET A 693 -12.57 12.69 -12.54
C MET A 693 -12.71 14.21 -12.61
N GLN A 694 -12.85 14.76 -13.82
CA GLN A 694 -13.06 16.17 -14.07
C GLN A 694 -14.56 16.49 -14.18
N GLN A 695 -15.34 16.31 -13.13
CA GLN A 695 -16.71 16.85 -13.01
C GLN A 695 -16.79 18.39 -13.20
N LEU A 696 -15.66 19.01 -13.49
CA LEU A 696 -15.42 20.44 -13.62
C LEU A 696 -15.25 20.92 -15.08
N ALA A 697 -15.21 20.05 -16.10
CA ALA A 697 -15.21 20.49 -17.50
C ALA A 697 -16.60 21.07 -17.81
N LYS A 698 -16.66 22.39 -17.87
CA LYS A 698 -17.92 23.17 -17.74
C LYS A 698 -18.80 23.17 -18.96
N THR A 699 -18.26 22.87 -20.16
CA THR A 699 -19.02 22.91 -21.41
C THR A 699 -18.77 21.68 -22.29
N ASN A 700 -19.78 21.32 -23.09
CA ASN A 700 -19.65 20.22 -24.07
C ASN A 700 -18.56 20.53 -25.13
N GLU A 701 -18.29 21.79 -25.40
CA GLU A 701 -17.28 22.23 -26.35
C GLU A 701 -15.86 22.04 -25.81
N GLU A 702 -15.62 22.36 -24.54
CA GLU A 702 -14.34 22.07 -23.87
C GLU A 702 -14.05 20.58 -23.82
N ARG A 703 -15.08 19.75 -23.54
CA ARG A 703 -14.97 18.30 -23.58
C ARG A 703 -14.59 17.76 -24.95
N ALA A 704 -15.28 18.25 -25.99
CA ALA A 704 -14.99 17.85 -27.37
C ALA A 704 -13.58 18.25 -27.83
N GLN A 705 -13.07 19.40 -27.42
CA GLN A 705 -11.69 19.81 -27.71
C GLN A 705 -10.64 18.89 -27.06
N ILE A 706 -10.93 18.37 -25.88
CA ILE A 706 -10.04 17.43 -25.18
C ILE A 706 -10.12 16.04 -25.80
N LEU A 707 -11.32 15.54 -26.06
CA LEU A 707 -11.57 14.19 -26.56
C LEU A 707 -11.20 14.00 -28.02
N GLN A 708 -11.27 15.07 -28.83
CA GLN A 708 -11.07 15.04 -30.28
C GLN A 708 -11.86 13.90 -30.97
N PRO A 709 -13.17 13.80 -30.79
CA PRO A 709 -13.93 12.65 -31.23
C PRO A 709 -14.06 12.64 -32.79
N THR A 710 -13.98 11.45 -33.35
CA THR A 710 -14.33 11.19 -34.74
C THR A 710 -15.68 10.49 -34.79
N LEU A 711 -16.61 10.98 -35.60
CA LEU A 711 -17.90 10.34 -35.84
C LEU A 711 -17.77 9.39 -37.02
N GLU A 712 -18.00 8.09 -36.80
CA GLU A 712 -18.02 7.10 -37.89
C GLU A 712 -19.47 6.75 -38.20
N ILE A 713 -19.82 6.78 -39.52
CA ILE A 713 -21.18 6.60 -39.99
C ILE A 713 -21.33 5.36 -40.87
N ASN A 714 -22.51 4.72 -40.78
CA ASN A 714 -22.92 3.60 -41.61
C ASN A 714 -23.78 4.08 -42.75
N THR A 715 -23.22 4.18 -43.98
CA THR A 715 -23.91 4.66 -45.21
C THR A 715 -25.01 3.73 -45.67
N GLY A 716 -25.05 2.48 -45.19
CA GLY A 716 -26.12 1.52 -45.46
C GLY A 716 -27.33 1.65 -44.56
N HIS A 717 -27.23 2.40 -43.45
CA HIS A 717 -28.29 2.51 -42.43
C HIS A 717 -29.42 3.46 -42.89
N ALA A 718 -30.68 3.07 -42.66
CA ALA A 718 -31.86 3.81 -43.08
C ALA A 718 -31.91 5.27 -42.60
N LEU A 719 -31.47 5.53 -41.33
CA LEU A 719 -31.41 6.86 -40.75
C LEU A 719 -30.38 7.75 -41.47
N ILE A 720 -29.24 7.21 -41.87
CA ILE A 720 -28.18 7.98 -42.58
C ILE A 720 -28.61 8.32 -44.01
N LYS A 721 -29.25 7.36 -44.71
CA LYS A 721 -29.84 7.65 -46.03
C LYS A 721 -30.92 8.70 -45.93
N LYS A 722 -31.79 8.62 -44.92
CA LYS A 722 -32.86 9.60 -44.71
C LYS A 722 -32.30 10.99 -44.36
N LEU A 723 -31.25 11.03 -43.55
CA LEU A 723 -30.52 12.26 -43.20
C LEU A 723 -29.98 12.93 -44.48
N ASN A 724 -29.38 12.15 -45.40
CA ASN A 724 -28.89 12.69 -46.70
C ASN A 724 -29.99 13.32 -47.52
N GLN A 725 -31.22 12.72 -47.54
CA GLN A 725 -32.36 13.29 -48.22
C GLN A 725 -32.88 14.58 -47.55
N LEU A 726 -32.95 14.55 -46.22
CA LEU A 726 -33.48 15.67 -45.41
C LEU A 726 -32.58 16.90 -45.41
N ARG A 727 -31.26 16.75 -45.54
CA ARG A 727 -30.31 17.89 -45.61
C ARG A 727 -30.64 18.86 -46.74
N VAL A 728 -31.24 18.37 -47.83
CA VAL A 728 -31.64 19.19 -49.00
C VAL A 728 -33.08 19.64 -48.87
N SER A 729 -34.00 18.79 -48.44
CA SER A 729 -35.43 19.04 -48.42
C SER A 729 -35.96 19.74 -47.18
N GLN A 730 -35.33 19.51 -45.99
CA GLN A 730 -35.76 20.04 -44.70
C GLN A 730 -34.53 20.20 -43.77
N PRO A 731 -33.73 21.25 -43.97
CA PRO A 731 -32.43 21.40 -43.27
C PRO A 731 -32.57 21.47 -41.73
N ASP A 732 -33.62 22.11 -41.21
CA ASP A 732 -33.84 22.21 -39.74
C ASP A 732 -34.09 20.82 -39.12
N LEU A 733 -34.91 19.98 -39.77
CA LEU A 733 -35.14 18.60 -39.34
C LEU A 733 -33.88 17.73 -39.47
N ALA A 734 -33.09 17.96 -40.54
CA ALA A 734 -31.83 17.26 -40.70
C ALA A 734 -30.83 17.62 -39.60
N GLN A 735 -30.76 18.89 -39.18
CA GLN A 735 -29.91 19.32 -38.08
C GLN A 735 -30.32 18.61 -36.75
N LEU A 736 -31.62 18.62 -36.43
CA LEU A 736 -32.13 17.93 -35.23
C LEU A 736 -31.83 16.41 -35.24
N LEU A 737 -31.98 15.77 -36.41
CA LEU A 737 -31.69 14.34 -36.56
C LEU A 737 -30.18 14.07 -36.41
N LEU A 738 -29.33 14.91 -36.97
CA LEU A 738 -27.87 14.79 -36.85
C LEU A 738 -27.44 14.92 -35.39
N ASP A 739 -27.95 15.96 -34.72
CA ASP A 739 -27.63 16.17 -33.28
C ASP A 739 -28.06 14.98 -32.41
N GLN A 740 -29.21 14.37 -32.74
CA GLN A 740 -29.69 13.18 -32.02
C GLN A 740 -28.81 11.96 -32.31
N ILE A 741 -28.39 11.74 -33.57
CA ILE A 741 -27.49 10.64 -33.94
C ILE A 741 -26.14 10.79 -33.24
N TYR A 742 -25.60 12.00 -33.18
CA TYR A 742 -24.34 12.32 -32.50
C TYR A 742 -24.44 12.03 -31.00
N GLU A 743 -25.49 12.51 -30.34
CA GLU A 743 -25.67 12.26 -28.90
C GLU A 743 -25.92 10.80 -28.56
N ASN A 744 -26.67 10.07 -29.38
CA ASN A 744 -26.83 8.62 -29.23
C ASN A 744 -25.47 7.91 -29.32
N ALA A 745 -24.60 8.32 -30.23
CA ALA A 745 -23.27 7.75 -30.36
C ALA A 745 -22.37 8.11 -29.16
N MET A 746 -22.48 9.33 -28.62
CA MET A 746 -21.79 9.75 -27.39
C MET A 746 -22.23 8.95 -26.15
N ILE A 747 -23.53 8.67 -26.03
CA ILE A 747 -24.09 7.84 -24.94
C ILE A 747 -23.60 6.40 -25.08
N ALA A 748 -23.65 5.85 -26.30
CA ALA A 748 -23.17 4.49 -26.56
C ALA A 748 -21.66 4.33 -26.25
N ALA A 749 -20.89 5.43 -26.42
CA ALA A 749 -19.48 5.52 -26.06
C ALA A 749 -19.22 5.70 -24.54
N GLY A 750 -20.26 5.96 -23.74
CA GLY A 750 -20.12 6.29 -22.31
C GLY A 750 -19.40 7.63 -22.06
N LEU A 751 -19.45 8.54 -23.04
CA LEU A 751 -18.83 9.87 -22.98
C LEU A 751 -19.80 10.99 -22.63
N ASN A 752 -21.08 10.67 -22.41
CA ASN A 752 -22.11 11.61 -21.97
C ASN A 752 -22.51 11.31 -20.52
N ASP A 753 -22.32 12.29 -19.63
CA ASP A 753 -22.62 12.12 -18.18
C ASP A 753 -24.10 12.31 -17.88
N ASP A 754 -24.80 13.15 -18.65
CA ASP A 754 -26.20 13.48 -18.41
C ASP A 754 -27.02 13.41 -19.71
N PRO A 755 -27.82 12.34 -19.91
CA PRO A 755 -28.67 12.23 -21.09
C PRO A 755 -29.94 13.07 -21.02
N ARG A 756 -30.28 13.72 -19.92
CA ARG A 756 -31.53 14.47 -19.73
C ARG A 756 -31.74 15.61 -20.74
N PRO A 757 -30.71 16.38 -21.15
CA PRO A 757 -30.88 17.45 -22.14
C PRO A 757 -31.39 16.95 -23.50
N MET A 758 -31.08 15.69 -23.89
CA MET A 758 -31.52 15.14 -25.15
C MET A 758 -33.01 14.76 -25.18
N VAL A 759 -33.65 14.59 -24.01
CA VAL A 759 -35.08 14.22 -23.93
C VAL A 759 -35.97 15.27 -24.60
N SER A 760 -35.67 16.55 -24.44
CA SER A 760 -36.40 17.65 -25.08
C SER A 760 -36.33 17.54 -26.61
N ARG A 761 -35.16 17.29 -27.16
CA ARG A 761 -34.92 17.12 -28.61
C ARG A 761 -35.61 15.87 -29.15
N LEU A 762 -35.57 14.75 -28.39
CA LEU A 762 -36.27 13.53 -28.76
C LEU A 762 -37.77 13.79 -28.87
N ASN A 763 -38.38 14.51 -27.91
CA ASN A 763 -39.78 14.90 -27.96
C ASN A 763 -40.11 15.78 -29.15
N GLU A 764 -39.25 16.74 -29.51
CA GLU A 764 -39.41 17.57 -30.68
C GLU A 764 -39.35 16.74 -32.00
N LEU A 765 -38.41 15.78 -32.10
CA LEU A 765 -38.32 14.86 -33.24
C LEU A 765 -39.60 13.99 -33.35
N LEU A 766 -40.09 13.46 -32.23
CA LEU A 766 -41.34 12.69 -32.20
C LEU A 766 -42.54 13.53 -32.63
N THR A 767 -42.65 14.76 -32.15
CA THR A 767 -43.71 15.69 -32.54
C THR A 767 -43.69 15.95 -34.06
N LYS A 768 -42.50 16.29 -34.60
CA LYS A 768 -42.35 16.52 -36.04
C LYS A 768 -42.56 15.25 -36.89
N ALA A 769 -42.30 14.08 -36.36
CA ALA A 769 -42.61 12.80 -37.03
C ALA A 769 -44.11 12.52 -37.06
N LEU A 770 -44.85 12.84 -35.98
CA LEU A 770 -46.31 12.64 -35.88
C LEU A 770 -47.10 13.69 -36.63
N GLU A 771 -46.58 14.92 -36.83
CA GLU A 771 -47.23 15.97 -37.65
C GLU A 771 -47.37 15.57 -39.13
N LYS A 772 -46.63 14.57 -39.62
CA LYS A 772 -46.68 14.06 -40.99
C LYS A 772 -47.58 12.84 -41.22
N HIS A 773 -48.19 12.37 -40.15
CA HIS A 773 -49.19 11.33 -40.16
C HIS A 773 -50.53 11.81 -39.62
#